data_67953127d90b4df4a075f97004461623
#
_entry.id   67953127d90b4df4a075f97004461623
#
_cell.length_a   1.000
_cell.length_b   1.000
_cell.length_c   1.000
_cell.angle_alpha   90.00
_cell.angle_beta   90.00
_cell.angle_gamma   90.00
#
_symmetry.space_group_name_H-M   'P 1'
#
loop_
_entity.id
_entity.type
_entity.pdbx_description
1 polymer ?
#
loop_
_entity_poly.entity_id
_entity_poly.type
_entity_poly.pdbx_seq_one_letter_code
_entity_poly.pdbx_strand_id
1 'polypeptide(L)'
;MKLDVPLDDLAVHEPDSRKLIAFLKAMEFSTLTRRVAEYSQIDPSDVEADASMKSSFAPADVAADSPKTPPLGGEPDLFARGTAEKTSNAGQWTGSQPKQAAAPATGPQTPKALADARAEEARSAKFNRTAYTTIKTVEELQRRIARAFDLGQVAVTVETSSADPMQAEIIGISLATGVNEACYIPLAHTKPGDGSGFFASGLAPDQIKAADALAALKPLLTDAGVLKIGHDLKFDTVVLAQHGIDMAPIEDTILISYVLDAGRAKHDYESLAESWFGHKAIGFGELIGSGKNRVAYDQVPVEKAAEYAAERADVTLRLWRVLKPRLMAYRVNTVYETLERPLVPVLARMERRGISIDRQVLSRLSGEFAQTAARVEAEIQKMAGEPINPGSPKQLGEIMFGKMGLPGGAKTKTGAWSTSAQILDELAEAGHEFPKHVLEWRQVTKLKSTYTDSLPEYVNPQTQRVHTTYALAATTTGRLSSNEPNLQNIPVRTEDGRKIRKAFIAAKGHKLVSADYSQIELRLLAEIADIPSLKQAFQDKLDIHAMTASEMFGVPIKDMPGEVRRRAKAINFGIIYGISAFGLANQLGIPREEAGAYIKKYFERFPGIRAYMDATRDFCREHGYVETIFGRKCHYPDIKASNPSIRSFNERAAINARLQGSAADIIRRAMIRMEDTLAEHKLSAQMLLQVHDELIFEVPDDEVAKTLPVIQHVMQDAPFPAVSLSVPLQVDARAANNWDEAH
;
A
#
# COMPACT_ATOMS: atom_id res chain seq x y z
N MET A 1 22.89 19.00 -5.27
CA MET A 1 22.61 20.30 -5.93
C MET A 1 23.52 21.35 -5.28
N LYS A 2 24.45 21.94 -6.00
CA LYS A 2 25.21 23.08 -5.46
C LYS A 2 24.31 24.30 -5.61
N LEU A 3 23.98 24.95 -4.51
CA LEU A 3 23.34 26.26 -4.53
C LEU A 3 24.41 27.29 -4.89
N ASP A 4 24.13 28.08 -5.93
CA ASP A 4 25.05 29.15 -6.39
C ASP A 4 24.87 30.44 -5.58
N VAL A 5 24.08 30.39 -4.51
CA VAL A 5 23.85 31.51 -3.58
C VAL A 5 24.23 31.08 -2.15
N PRO A 6 24.84 31.97 -1.36
CA PRO A 6 25.13 31.74 0.06
C PRO A 6 23.85 31.45 0.85
N LEU A 7 23.93 30.61 1.88
CA LEU A 7 22.79 30.25 2.74
C LEU A 7 22.14 31.48 3.42
N ASP A 8 22.93 32.48 3.74
CA ASP A 8 22.47 33.73 4.35
C ASP A 8 21.57 34.55 3.41
N ASP A 9 21.74 34.40 2.10
CA ASP A 9 20.90 35.06 1.09
C ASP A 9 19.53 34.35 0.88
N LEU A 10 19.33 33.20 1.50
CA LEU A 10 18.05 32.48 1.53
C LEU A 10 17.15 32.86 2.70
N ALA A 11 17.58 33.84 3.54
CA ALA A 11 16.72 34.39 4.57
C ALA A 11 15.52 35.09 3.94
N VAL A 12 14.33 34.91 4.52
CA VAL A 12 13.11 35.58 4.08
C VAL A 12 13.24 37.06 4.35
N HIS A 13 13.43 37.84 3.28
CA HIS A 13 13.41 39.31 3.31
C HIS A 13 12.09 39.82 2.78
N GLU A 14 11.69 41.01 3.18
CA GLU A 14 10.61 41.70 2.48
C GLU A 14 10.99 41.90 1.01
N PRO A 15 10.13 41.46 0.07
CA PRO A 15 10.46 41.55 -1.35
C PRO A 15 10.60 43.02 -1.78
N ASP A 16 11.60 43.31 -2.59
CA ASP A 16 11.68 44.60 -3.32
C ASP A 16 10.52 44.65 -4.30
N SER A 17 9.45 45.37 -3.87
CA SER A 17 8.19 45.42 -4.61
C SER A 17 8.36 46.04 -6.01
N ARG A 18 9.34 46.94 -6.23
CA ARG A 18 9.58 47.50 -7.57
C ARG A 18 10.19 46.46 -8.50
N LYS A 19 11.17 45.69 -8.02
CA LYS A 19 11.75 44.57 -8.79
C LYS A 19 10.73 43.49 -9.06
N LEU A 20 9.87 43.17 -8.09
CA LEU A 20 8.83 42.17 -8.26
C LEU A 20 7.79 42.64 -9.30
N ILE A 21 7.40 43.91 -9.29
CA ILE A 21 6.49 44.49 -10.29
C ILE A 21 7.15 44.48 -11.69
N ALA A 22 8.43 44.85 -11.79
CA ALA A 22 9.18 44.78 -13.05
C ALA A 22 9.26 43.37 -13.64
N PHE A 23 9.53 42.36 -12.79
CA PHE A 23 9.50 40.98 -13.14
C PHE A 23 8.11 40.52 -13.62
N LEU A 24 7.07 40.77 -12.84
CA LEU A 24 5.70 40.36 -13.15
C LEU A 24 5.18 41.04 -14.45
N LYS A 25 5.62 42.25 -14.74
CA LYS A 25 5.33 42.94 -16.04
C LYS A 25 6.08 42.28 -17.19
N ALA A 26 7.34 41.88 -17.01
CA ALA A 26 8.13 41.15 -18.02
C ALA A 26 7.52 39.78 -18.35
N MET A 27 6.89 39.14 -17.36
CA MET A 27 6.20 37.86 -17.50
C MET A 27 4.73 37.98 -17.90
N GLU A 28 4.24 39.20 -18.15
CA GLU A 28 2.85 39.51 -18.55
C GLU A 28 1.77 39.06 -17.53
N PHE A 29 2.13 38.93 -16.25
CA PHE A 29 1.22 38.54 -15.16
C PHE A 29 0.41 39.74 -14.64
N SER A 30 -0.47 40.27 -15.45
CA SER A 30 -1.21 41.55 -15.19
C SER A 30 -1.98 41.53 -13.85
N THR A 31 -2.59 40.43 -13.47
CA THR A 31 -3.35 40.30 -12.20
C THR A 31 -2.45 40.36 -10.99
N LEU A 32 -1.30 39.63 -11.03
CA LEU A 32 -0.33 39.67 -9.94
C LEU A 32 0.38 41.00 -9.84
N THR A 33 0.71 41.63 -10.97
CA THR A 33 1.29 42.97 -11.02
C THR A 33 0.38 44.00 -10.30
N ARG A 34 -0.93 43.98 -10.59
CA ARG A 34 -1.89 44.86 -9.93
C ARG A 34 -1.95 44.61 -8.42
N ARG A 35 -1.99 43.33 -7.97
CA ARG A 35 -2.06 43.01 -6.54
C ARG A 35 -0.81 43.44 -5.78
N VAL A 36 0.38 43.20 -6.33
CA VAL A 36 1.64 43.63 -5.71
C VAL A 36 1.69 45.18 -5.67
N ALA A 37 1.25 45.85 -6.72
CA ALA A 37 1.17 47.30 -6.81
C ALA A 37 0.22 47.87 -5.75
N GLU A 38 -0.98 47.29 -5.59
CA GLU A 38 -1.95 47.67 -4.55
C GLU A 38 -1.39 47.46 -3.14
N TYR A 39 -0.73 46.31 -2.88
CA TYR A 39 -0.14 46.01 -1.59
C TYR A 39 1.01 46.96 -1.24
N SER A 40 1.87 47.25 -2.20
CA SER A 40 3.07 48.08 -2.01
C SER A 40 2.81 49.60 -2.20
N GLN A 41 1.60 49.98 -2.57
CA GLN A 41 1.22 51.35 -2.89
C GLN A 41 2.12 52.01 -3.99
N ILE A 42 2.58 51.18 -4.93
CA ILE A 42 3.38 51.61 -6.07
C ILE A 42 2.48 51.58 -7.32
N ASP A 43 2.45 52.68 -8.08
CA ASP A 43 1.75 52.69 -9.37
C ASP A 43 2.51 51.80 -10.37
N PRO A 44 1.89 50.76 -10.94
CA PRO A 44 2.55 49.88 -11.90
C PRO A 44 3.05 50.63 -13.15
N SER A 45 2.45 51.80 -13.49
CA SER A 45 2.90 52.60 -14.62
C SER A 45 4.27 53.26 -14.42
N ASP A 46 4.68 53.43 -13.14
CA ASP A 46 5.99 53.97 -12.77
C ASP A 46 7.14 52.95 -12.72
N VAL A 47 6.84 51.71 -13.08
CA VAL A 47 7.82 50.62 -13.07
C VAL A 47 7.89 50.00 -14.48
N GLU A 48 9.04 50.10 -15.13
CA GLU A 48 9.26 49.43 -16.42
C GLU A 48 9.43 47.90 -16.23
N ALA A 49 9.04 47.13 -17.27
CA ALA A 49 9.26 45.68 -17.28
C ALA A 49 10.77 45.37 -17.31
N ASP A 50 11.18 44.32 -16.61
CA ASP A 50 12.60 43.92 -16.55
C ASP A 50 13.10 43.46 -17.92
N ALA A 51 13.92 44.30 -18.55
CA ALA A 51 14.47 44.06 -19.87
C ALA A 51 15.45 42.90 -19.96
N SER A 52 16.00 42.44 -18.82
CA SER A 52 16.90 41.28 -18.75
C SER A 52 16.18 39.94 -18.89
N MET A 53 14.87 39.96 -18.70
CA MET A 53 13.98 38.78 -18.75
C MET A 53 13.30 38.57 -20.10
N LYS A 54 13.92 38.96 -21.21
CA LYS A 54 13.39 38.62 -22.53
C LYS A 54 13.41 37.12 -22.70
N SER A 55 12.21 36.51 -22.73
CA SER A 55 12.03 35.07 -22.90
C SER A 55 12.69 34.62 -24.22
N SER A 56 13.36 33.47 -24.18
CA SER A 56 13.90 32.77 -25.36
C SER A 56 12.79 32.13 -26.23
N PHE A 57 11.53 32.49 -26.03
CA PHE A 57 10.38 32.09 -26.83
C PHE A 57 9.89 33.28 -27.67
N ALA A 58 10.61 33.57 -28.75
CA ALA A 58 10.01 34.37 -29.85
C ALA A 58 9.27 33.36 -30.75
N PRO A 59 7.97 33.59 -31.04
CA PRO A 59 7.28 32.86 -32.08
C PRO A 59 7.88 33.25 -33.43
N ALA A 60 8.19 32.28 -34.27
CA ALA A 60 8.55 32.49 -35.64
C ALA A 60 7.40 33.20 -36.37
N ASP A 61 7.76 34.22 -37.19
CA ASP A 61 6.85 34.98 -38.02
C ASP A 61 5.92 34.09 -38.83
N VAL A 62 4.61 34.17 -38.52
CA VAL A 62 3.55 33.73 -39.41
C VAL A 62 2.71 34.95 -39.75
N ALA A 63 2.73 35.28 -41.04
CA ALA A 63 2.02 36.40 -41.63
C ALA A 63 0.52 36.36 -41.35
N ALA A 64 -0.02 37.56 -41.19
CA ALA A 64 -1.42 37.85 -40.90
C ALA A 64 -2.36 37.33 -41.99
N ASP A 65 -3.38 36.59 -41.60
CA ASP A 65 -4.73 36.78 -42.09
C ASP A 65 -5.75 36.34 -41.04
N SER A 66 -6.62 37.24 -40.60
CA SER A 66 -7.51 37.05 -39.47
C SER A 66 -8.96 36.93 -39.89
N PRO A 67 -9.75 36.16 -39.17
CA PRO A 67 -11.07 36.63 -38.80
C PRO A 67 -11.21 36.76 -37.28
N LYS A 68 -11.77 37.91 -36.88
CA LYS A 68 -12.05 38.33 -35.50
C LYS A 68 -12.99 37.34 -34.79
N THR A 69 -12.56 36.79 -33.70
CA THR A 69 -13.40 36.08 -32.73
C THR A 69 -13.56 36.92 -31.45
N PRO A 70 -14.72 36.90 -30.79
CA PRO A 70 -14.97 37.74 -29.62
C PRO A 70 -14.26 37.20 -28.36
N PRO A 71 -13.99 38.03 -27.34
CA PRO A 71 -13.19 37.68 -26.18
C PRO A 71 -13.93 36.69 -25.28
N LEU A 72 -13.26 35.56 -24.97
CA LEU A 72 -13.66 34.60 -23.97
C LEU A 72 -13.42 35.20 -22.57
N GLY A 73 -14.43 35.05 -21.71
CA GLY A 73 -14.47 35.57 -20.36
C GLY A 73 -13.39 34.98 -19.44
N GLY A 74 -12.97 35.82 -18.48
CA GLY A 74 -11.84 35.59 -17.58
C GLY A 74 -12.01 34.41 -16.67
N GLU A 75 -10.86 33.76 -16.40
CA GLU A 75 -10.71 32.69 -15.43
C GLU A 75 -11.01 33.15 -13.99
N PRO A 76 -11.58 32.26 -13.13
CA PRO A 76 -11.89 32.64 -11.74
C PRO A 76 -10.65 32.60 -10.85
N ASP A 77 -10.50 33.66 -10.07
CA ASP A 77 -9.43 33.88 -9.10
C ASP A 77 -9.50 32.91 -7.91
N LEU A 78 -8.49 32.08 -7.73
CA LEU A 78 -8.45 30.96 -6.77
C LEU A 78 -8.05 31.35 -5.32
N PHE A 79 -7.76 32.64 -4.98
CA PHE A 79 -7.13 33.02 -3.71
C PHE A 79 -7.75 34.19 -2.94
N ALA A 80 -9.03 34.56 -3.12
CA ALA A 80 -9.65 35.60 -2.32
C ALA A 80 -10.10 35.05 -0.94
N ARG A 81 -9.29 35.22 0.12
CA ARG A 81 -9.74 35.15 1.52
C ARG A 81 -10.20 36.53 2.00
N GLY A 82 -11.49 36.65 2.28
CA GLY A 82 -12.05 37.83 2.97
C GLY A 82 -11.82 37.70 4.48
N THR A 83 -11.14 38.67 5.06
CA THR A 83 -11.20 38.96 6.51
C THR A 83 -12.25 40.02 6.75
N ALA A 84 -13.23 39.72 7.58
CA ALA A 84 -14.22 40.68 8.07
C ALA A 84 -13.65 41.31 9.34
N GLU A 85 -13.44 42.63 9.31
CA GLU A 85 -13.43 43.46 10.52
C GLU A 85 -14.30 44.68 10.37
N LYS A 86 -15.09 44.89 11.42
CA LYS A 86 -16.02 46.02 11.57
C LYS A 86 -15.24 47.25 12.02
N THR A 87 -15.45 48.40 11.36
CA THR A 87 -15.49 49.68 12.09
C THR A 87 -16.36 50.68 11.37
N SER A 88 -17.02 51.50 12.17
CA SER A 88 -18.06 52.44 11.89
C SER A 88 -17.58 53.81 11.43
N ASN A 89 -18.45 54.46 10.69
CA ASN A 89 -18.81 55.91 10.66
C ASN A 89 -18.35 56.82 9.52
N ALA A 90 -19.38 57.21 8.81
CA ALA A 90 -19.79 58.59 8.47
C ALA A 90 -18.99 59.35 7.41
N GLY A 91 -19.68 59.62 6.31
CA GLY A 91 -19.37 60.68 5.34
C GLY A 91 -20.19 60.53 4.06
N GLN A 92 -21.30 61.28 4.00
CA GLN A 92 -22.18 61.41 2.80
C GLN A 92 -21.41 61.92 1.60
N TRP A 93 -21.51 61.22 0.47
CA TRP A 93 -21.50 61.81 -0.86
C TRP A 93 -22.44 61.05 -1.79
N THR A 94 -23.42 61.83 -2.31
CA THR A 94 -24.45 61.36 -3.22
C THR A 94 -23.92 61.32 -4.65
N GLY A 95 -23.98 60.16 -5.28
CA GLY A 95 -23.76 59.99 -6.70
C GLY A 95 -24.23 58.59 -7.10
N SER A 96 -25.49 58.49 -7.53
CA SER A 96 -26.14 57.28 -7.98
C SER A 96 -25.58 56.82 -9.34
N GLN A 97 -24.76 55.79 -9.33
CA GLN A 97 -24.62 54.87 -10.48
C GLN A 97 -25.23 53.53 -10.11
N PRO A 98 -25.90 52.83 -11.05
CA PRO A 98 -26.54 51.57 -10.75
C PRO A 98 -25.45 50.51 -10.45
N LYS A 99 -25.46 49.96 -9.23
CA LYS A 99 -24.71 48.77 -8.87
C LYS A 99 -25.14 47.65 -9.81
N GLN A 100 -24.32 47.32 -10.78
CA GLN A 100 -24.37 45.98 -11.34
C GLN A 100 -24.13 45.00 -10.18
N ALA A 101 -25.17 44.24 -9.83
CA ALA A 101 -25.05 43.14 -8.93
C ALA A 101 -23.99 42.17 -9.53
N ALA A 102 -22.89 41.96 -8.81
CA ALA A 102 -21.95 40.92 -9.17
C ALA A 102 -22.75 39.63 -9.29
N ALA A 103 -22.69 38.99 -10.45
CA ALA A 103 -23.26 37.67 -10.64
C ALA A 103 -22.72 36.77 -9.56
N PRO A 104 -23.55 35.94 -8.89
CA PRO A 104 -23.06 35.03 -7.88
C PRO A 104 -22.04 34.11 -8.54
N ALA A 105 -20.91 33.89 -7.87
CA ALA A 105 -19.87 32.95 -8.32
C ALA A 105 -20.53 31.58 -8.54
N THR A 106 -20.66 31.15 -9.80
CA THR A 106 -21.45 29.99 -10.24
C THR A 106 -20.64 28.72 -10.22
N GLY A 107 -19.89 28.43 -9.14
CA GLY A 107 -19.12 27.19 -9.04
C GLY A 107 -18.67 26.86 -7.61
N PRO A 108 -18.24 25.62 -7.36
CA PRO A 108 -17.78 25.18 -6.04
C PRO A 108 -16.48 25.89 -5.66
N GLN A 109 -16.50 26.64 -4.55
CA GLN A 109 -15.36 27.46 -4.09
C GLN A 109 -14.40 26.75 -3.14
N THR A 110 -14.68 25.50 -2.74
CA THR A 110 -13.81 24.73 -1.84
C THR A 110 -13.55 23.35 -2.42
N PRO A 111 -12.41 22.70 -2.05
CA PRO A 111 -12.15 21.31 -2.47
C PRO A 111 -13.28 20.36 -2.11
N LYS A 112 -13.91 20.55 -0.95
CA LYS A 112 -15.06 19.72 -0.52
C LYS A 112 -16.28 19.97 -1.41
N ALA A 113 -16.63 21.20 -1.70
CA ALA A 113 -17.76 21.52 -2.56
C ALA A 113 -17.55 20.99 -3.99
N LEU A 114 -16.32 21.04 -4.52
CA LEU A 114 -15.97 20.45 -5.81
C LEU A 114 -16.14 18.92 -5.77
N ALA A 115 -15.64 18.27 -4.73
CA ALA A 115 -15.77 16.82 -4.59
C ALA A 115 -17.24 16.37 -4.48
N ASP A 116 -18.06 17.12 -3.75
CA ASP A 116 -19.49 16.85 -3.61
C ASP A 116 -20.24 17.09 -4.94
N ALA A 117 -19.92 18.16 -5.68
CA ALA A 117 -20.48 18.43 -7.01
C ALA A 117 -20.13 17.33 -8.02
N ARG A 118 -18.88 16.84 -8.04
CA ARG A 118 -18.46 15.74 -8.90
C ARG A 118 -19.16 14.43 -8.55
N ALA A 119 -19.39 14.16 -7.26
CA ALA A 119 -20.12 12.98 -6.83
C ALA A 119 -21.59 13.03 -7.29
N GLU A 120 -22.22 14.19 -7.23
CA GLU A 120 -23.61 14.36 -7.70
C GLU A 120 -23.73 14.25 -9.22
N GLU A 121 -22.83 14.90 -9.96
CA GLU A 121 -22.71 14.76 -11.42
C GLU A 121 -22.58 13.28 -11.82
N ALA A 122 -21.73 12.53 -11.14
CA ALA A 122 -21.47 11.12 -11.43
C ALA A 122 -22.70 10.23 -11.12
N ARG A 123 -23.43 10.51 -10.03
CA ARG A 123 -24.67 9.78 -9.68
C ARG A 123 -25.79 10.05 -10.68
N SER A 124 -25.88 11.25 -11.22
CA SER A 124 -26.91 11.62 -12.19
C SER A 124 -26.65 11.04 -13.59
N ALA A 125 -25.38 10.76 -13.92
CA ALA A 125 -24.97 10.23 -15.22
C ALA A 125 -25.25 8.72 -15.32
N LYS A 126 -26.36 8.35 -15.95
CA LYS A 126 -26.78 6.95 -16.13
C LYS A 126 -25.75 6.16 -16.95
N PHE A 127 -25.56 4.90 -16.60
CA PHE A 127 -24.79 3.93 -17.41
C PHE A 127 -25.57 3.52 -18.64
N ASN A 128 -24.89 3.51 -19.79
CA ASN A 128 -25.47 3.08 -21.06
C ASN A 128 -24.52 2.05 -21.73
N ARG A 129 -24.70 0.77 -21.41
CA ARG A 129 -23.88 -0.33 -21.97
C ARG A 129 -23.99 -0.42 -23.48
N THR A 130 -25.13 0.01 -24.08
CA THR A 130 -25.29 -0.04 -25.52
C THR A 130 -24.46 0.97 -26.29
N ALA A 131 -23.87 1.96 -25.58
CA ALA A 131 -22.93 2.92 -26.17
C ALA A 131 -21.50 2.38 -26.29
N TYR A 132 -21.19 1.28 -25.60
CA TYR A 132 -19.87 0.67 -25.64
C TYR A 132 -19.60 0.02 -27.01
N THR A 133 -18.36 0.10 -27.46
CA THR A 133 -17.98 -0.37 -28.79
C THR A 133 -16.91 -1.46 -28.73
N THR A 134 -16.99 -2.42 -29.61
CA THR A 134 -15.92 -3.41 -29.85
C THR A 134 -15.06 -2.94 -31.02
N ILE A 135 -13.75 -2.84 -30.80
CA ILE A 135 -12.77 -2.39 -31.79
C ILE A 135 -12.26 -3.61 -32.55
N LYS A 136 -12.44 -3.63 -33.85
CA LYS A 136 -12.10 -4.77 -34.70
C LYS A 136 -10.95 -4.49 -35.68
N THR A 137 -10.61 -3.22 -35.89
CA THR A 137 -9.55 -2.84 -36.82
C THR A 137 -8.55 -1.87 -36.19
N VAL A 138 -7.32 -1.83 -36.70
CA VAL A 138 -6.26 -0.92 -36.23
C VAL A 138 -6.64 0.55 -36.45
N GLU A 139 -7.37 0.86 -37.52
CA GLU A 139 -7.83 2.22 -37.83
C GLU A 139 -8.86 2.71 -36.80
N GLU A 140 -9.75 1.85 -36.33
CA GLU A 140 -10.67 2.16 -35.22
C GLU A 140 -9.91 2.39 -33.92
N LEU A 141 -8.92 1.54 -33.63
CA LEU A 141 -8.05 1.70 -32.47
C LEU A 141 -7.29 3.04 -32.51
N GLN A 142 -6.71 3.40 -33.65
CA GLN A 142 -6.01 4.67 -33.83
C GLN A 142 -6.91 5.89 -33.56
N ARG A 143 -8.18 5.84 -33.96
CA ARG A 143 -9.12 6.94 -33.62
C ARG A 143 -9.35 7.06 -32.11
N ARG A 144 -9.43 5.95 -31.37
CA ARG A 144 -9.55 5.96 -29.90
C ARG A 144 -8.26 6.47 -29.24
N ILE A 145 -7.11 6.07 -29.76
CA ILE A 145 -5.79 6.55 -29.31
C ILE A 145 -5.69 8.06 -29.52
N ALA A 146 -6.02 8.59 -30.70
CA ALA A 146 -6.02 10.01 -30.97
C ALA A 146 -6.92 10.79 -29.99
N ARG A 147 -8.14 10.28 -29.74
CA ARG A 147 -9.06 10.85 -28.76
C ARG A 147 -8.46 10.90 -27.34
N ALA A 148 -7.71 9.87 -26.93
CA ALA A 148 -7.03 9.85 -25.63
C ALA A 148 -5.91 10.90 -25.55
N PHE A 149 -5.15 11.10 -26.62
CA PHE A 149 -4.14 12.15 -26.71
C PHE A 149 -4.77 13.54 -26.63
N ASP A 150 -5.87 13.80 -27.34
CA ASP A 150 -6.60 15.08 -27.27
C ASP A 150 -7.07 15.41 -25.86
N LEU A 151 -7.45 14.40 -25.06
CA LEU A 151 -7.93 14.58 -23.71
C LEU A 151 -6.83 14.57 -22.64
N GLY A 152 -5.64 14.10 -22.98
CA GLY A 152 -4.54 13.93 -22.04
C GLY A 152 -4.80 12.89 -20.94
N GLN A 153 -5.85 12.05 -21.09
CA GLN A 153 -6.20 11.01 -20.12
C GLN A 153 -6.99 9.87 -20.76
N VAL A 154 -6.84 8.68 -20.19
CA VAL A 154 -7.58 7.48 -20.60
C VAL A 154 -7.69 6.49 -19.44
N ALA A 155 -8.88 5.91 -19.23
CA ALA A 155 -8.98 4.73 -18.37
C ALA A 155 -8.61 3.49 -19.18
N VAL A 156 -7.82 2.59 -18.54
CA VAL A 156 -7.29 1.37 -19.16
C VAL A 156 -7.56 0.19 -18.23
N THR A 157 -7.98 -0.94 -18.79
CA THR A 157 -8.03 -2.23 -18.10
C THR A 157 -7.50 -3.33 -19.03
N VAL A 158 -6.77 -4.28 -18.48
CA VAL A 158 -6.21 -5.42 -19.22
C VAL A 158 -6.91 -6.70 -18.76
N GLU A 159 -7.52 -7.41 -19.69
CA GLU A 159 -8.17 -8.69 -19.44
C GLU A 159 -7.24 -9.83 -19.85
N THR A 160 -7.06 -10.82 -18.96
CA THR A 160 -6.00 -11.82 -19.09
C THR A 160 -6.49 -13.25 -18.90
N SER A 161 -5.67 -14.21 -19.33
CA SER A 161 -5.93 -15.65 -19.19
C SER A 161 -5.71 -16.19 -17.78
N SER A 162 -4.95 -15.49 -16.94
CA SER A 162 -4.51 -15.92 -15.61
C SER A 162 -4.52 -14.78 -14.61
N ALA A 163 -4.73 -15.11 -13.34
CA ALA A 163 -4.55 -14.19 -12.22
C ALA A 163 -3.06 -14.04 -11.81
N ASP A 164 -2.18 -14.91 -12.29
CA ASP A 164 -0.73 -14.76 -12.15
C ASP A 164 -0.19 -13.83 -13.25
N PRO A 165 0.22 -12.60 -12.94
CA PRO A 165 0.64 -11.62 -13.95
C PRO A 165 1.91 -12.04 -14.69
N MET A 166 2.71 -12.96 -14.12
CA MET A 166 3.94 -13.47 -14.75
C MET A 166 3.69 -14.58 -15.78
N GLN A 167 2.48 -15.13 -15.82
CA GLN A 167 2.05 -16.19 -16.75
C GLN A 167 0.81 -15.79 -17.58
N ALA A 168 0.32 -14.56 -17.36
CA ALA A 168 -0.91 -14.08 -17.97
C ALA A 168 -0.69 -13.67 -19.44
N GLU A 169 -1.51 -14.23 -20.33
CA GLU A 169 -1.62 -13.76 -21.71
C GLU A 169 -2.71 -12.69 -21.79
N ILE A 170 -2.51 -11.66 -22.60
CA ILE A 170 -3.51 -10.60 -22.81
C ILE A 170 -4.60 -11.11 -23.73
N ILE A 171 -5.84 -11.19 -23.21
CA ILE A 171 -7.02 -11.60 -23.99
C ILE A 171 -7.71 -10.39 -24.62
N GLY A 172 -7.65 -9.24 -23.97
CA GLY A 172 -8.16 -7.99 -24.50
C GLY A 172 -7.82 -6.79 -23.65
N ILE A 173 -8.04 -5.60 -24.19
CA ILE A 173 -7.78 -4.32 -23.50
C ILE A 173 -9.00 -3.43 -23.66
N SER A 174 -9.39 -2.73 -22.59
CA SER A 174 -10.46 -1.73 -22.65
C SER A 174 -9.92 -0.34 -22.43
N LEU A 175 -10.52 0.60 -23.13
CA LEU A 175 -10.23 2.04 -22.99
C LEU A 175 -11.53 2.80 -22.76
N ALA A 176 -11.50 3.80 -21.86
CA ALA A 176 -12.56 4.79 -21.73
C ALA A 176 -11.99 6.21 -21.71
N THR A 177 -12.55 7.08 -22.56
CA THR A 177 -12.15 8.47 -22.73
C THR A 177 -13.17 9.44 -22.15
N GLY A 178 -14.40 8.99 -21.94
CA GLY A 178 -15.50 9.76 -21.37
C GLY A 178 -16.57 8.85 -20.76
N VAL A 179 -17.54 9.45 -20.11
CA VAL A 179 -18.72 8.76 -19.56
C VAL A 179 -19.51 8.13 -20.70
N ASN A 180 -19.73 6.81 -20.64
CA ASN A 180 -20.30 6.01 -21.72
C ASN A 180 -19.48 5.99 -23.04
N GLU A 181 -18.26 6.50 -23.03
CA GLU A 181 -17.32 6.47 -24.17
C GLU A 181 -16.24 5.39 -23.94
N ALA A 182 -16.65 4.15 -23.75
CA ALA A 182 -15.73 3.04 -23.54
C ALA A 182 -15.73 2.07 -24.74
N CYS A 183 -14.61 1.38 -24.90
CA CYS A 183 -14.46 0.36 -25.93
C CYS A 183 -13.64 -0.84 -25.42
N TYR A 184 -13.85 -1.99 -26.05
CA TYR A 184 -13.07 -3.20 -25.87
C TYR A 184 -12.33 -3.59 -27.14
N ILE A 185 -11.10 -4.01 -27.00
CA ILE A 185 -10.20 -4.45 -28.06
C ILE A 185 -9.94 -5.94 -27.81
N PRO A 186 -10.70 -6.87 -28.44
CA PRO A 186 -10.46 -8.30 -28.32
C PRO A 186 -9.19 -8.68 -29.09
N LEU A 187 -8.34 -9.51 -28.48
CA LEU A 187 -7.02 -9.86 -29.03
C LEU A 187 -6.80 -11.38 -29.13
N ALA A 188 -7.26 -12.14 -28.13
CA ALA A 188 -6.96 -13.57 -28.01
C ALA A 188 -8.16 -14.41 -27.55
N HIS A 189 -9.40 -13.98 -27.83
CA HIS A 189 -10.56 -14.85 -27.61
C HIS A 189 -10.53 -16.04 -28.55
N THR A 190 -10.96 -17.20 -28.03
CA THR A 190 -11.05 -18.45 -28.74
C THR A 190 -12.51 -18.75 -29.11
N LYS A 191 -12.71 -19.56 -30.14
CA LYS A 191 -14.07 -20.06 -30.46
C LYS A 191 -14.50 -21.00 -29.34
N PRO A 192 -15.78 -20.94 -28.89
CA PRO A 192 -16.29 -21.97 -28.00
C PRO A 192 -16.08 -23.35 -28.61
N GLY A 193 -15.34 -24.21 -27.90
CA GLY A 193 -15.11 -25.58 -28.36
C GLY A 193 -16.41 -26.39 -28.34
N ASP A 194 -16.57 -27.28 -29.30
CA ASP A 194 -17.69 -28.24 -29.37
C ASP A 194 -17.63 -29.35 -28.31
N GLY A 195 -16.73 -29.21 -27.30
CA GLY A 195 -16.57 -30.18 -26.22
C GLY A 195 -15.82 -31.47 -26.58
N SER A 196 -15.36 -31.61 -27.81
CA SER A 196 -14.68 -32.82 -28.30
C SER A 196 -13.18 -32.58 -28.53
N GLY A 197 -12.39 -32.69 -27.46
CA GLY A 197 -10.99 -33.09 -27.58
C GLY A 197 -9.93 -32.00 -27.67
N PHE A 198 -8.75 -32.41 -27.43
CA PHE A 198 -7.41 -31.83 -27.30
C PHE A 198 -6.91 -30.88 -28.42
N PHE A 199 -7.73 -30.42 -29.33
CA PHE A 199 -7.34 -29.51 -30.40
C PHE A 199 -7.82 -28.08 -30.08
N ALA A 200 -6.89 -27.17 -29.96
CA ALA A 200 -7.13 -25.75 -29.75
C ALA A 200 -8.20 -25.24 -30.74
N SER A 201 -9.33 -24.78 -30.20
CA SER A 201 -10.29 -23.98 -30.94
C SER A 201 -9.52 -22.75 -31.45
N GLY A 202 -9.53 -22.51 -32.79
CA GLY A 202 -8.85 -21.35 -33.36
C GLY A 202 -9.37 -20.04 -32.77
N LEU A 203 -8.63 -18.94 -32.97
CA LEU A 203 -9.07 -17.62 -32.55
C LEU A 203 -10.47 -17.28 -33.07
N ALA A 204 -11.25 -16.59 -32.24
CA ALA A 204 -12.53 -16.03 -32.67
C ALA A 204 -12.31 -15.02 -33.81
N PRO A 205 -13.25 -14.86 -34.75
CA PRO A 205 -13.11 -13.90 -35.83
C PRO A 205 -13.15 -12.45 -35.34
N ASP A 206 -12.80 -11.53 -36.22
CA ASP A 206 -12.94 -10.09 -36.01
C ASP A 206 -12.16 -9.56 -34.83
N GLN A 207 -10.93 -10.04 -34.61
CA GLN A 207 -9.99 -9.55 -33.61
C GLN A 207 -8.75 -8.95 -34.29
N ILE A 208 -8.17 -7.91 -33.64
CA ILE A 208 -6.86 -7.37 -34.03
C ILE A 208 -5.78 -8.35 -33.54
N LYS A 209 -4.73 -8.55 -34.32
CA LYS A 209 -3.58 -9.31 -33.82
C LYS A 209 -2.97 -8.61 -32.62
N ALA A 210 -2.70 -9.34 -31.54
CA ALA A 210 -2.19 -8.78 -30.30
C ALA A 210 -0.93 -7.92 -30.50
N ALA A 211 0.01 -8.37 -31.35
CA ALA A 211 1.22 -7.63 -31.66
C ALA A 211 0.94 -6.26 -32.31
N ASP A 212 -0.02 -6.20 -33.24
CA ASP A 212 -0.36 -4.96 -33.95
C ASP A 212 -1.08 -3.98 -33.01
N ALA A 213 -1.99 -4.49 -32.17
CA ALA A 213 -2.71 -3.68 -31.18
C ALA A 213 -1.76 -3.12 -30.10
N LEU A 214 -0.86 -3.94 -29.55
CA LEU A 214 0.12 -3.52 -28.58
C LEU A 214 1.12 -2.51 -29.15
N ALA A 215 1.56 -2.69 -30.40
CA ALA A 215 2.40 -1.73 -31.11
C ALA A 215 1.71 -0.37 -31.28
N ALA A 216 0.40 -0.37 -31.60
CA ALA A 216 -0.39 0.86 -31.71
C ALA A 216 -0.63 1.54 -30.36
N LEU A 217 -0.87 0.75 -29.30
CA LEU A 217 -1.13 1.27 -27.94
C LEU A 217 0.11 1.73 -27.20
N LYS A 218 1.29 1.17 -27.50
CA LYS A 218 2.55 1.48 -26.79
C LYS A 218 2.83 2.99 -26.71
N PRO A 219 2.77 3.78 -27.81
CA PRO A 219 2.99 5.22 -27.73
C PRO A 219 2.06 5.92 -26.72
N LEU A 220 0.77 5.56 -26.70
CA LEU A 220 -0.21 6.11 -25.77
C LEU A 220 0.11 5.72 -24.32
N LEU A 221 0.41 4.45 -24.07
CA LEU A 221 0.60 3.92 -22.72
C LEU A 221 1.90 4.40 -22.08
N THR A 222 2.91 4.76 -22.87
CA THR A 222 4.20 5.25 -22.39
C THR A 222 4.35 6.77 -22.44
N ASP A 223 3.40 7.50 -23.03
CA ASP A 223 3.48 8.96 -23.14
C ASP A 223 3.31 9.65 -21.79
N ALA A 224 4.26 10.53 -21.43
CA ALA A 224 4.24 11.25 -20.18
C ALA A 224 3.15 12.33 -20.08
N GLY A 225 2.62 12.80 -21.23
CA GLY A 225 1.55 13.79 -21.32
C GLY A 225 0.14 13.21 -21.20
N VAL A 226 -0.01 11.89 -21.25
CA VAL A 226 -1.31 11.23 -21.13
C VAL A 226 -1.39 10.43 -19.83
N LEU A 227 -2.37 10.72 -19.00
CA LEU A 227 -2.62 10.03 -17.74
C LEU A 227 -3.38 8.72 -17.99
N LYS A 228 -2.82 7.59 -17.52
CA LYS A 228 -3.48 6.28 -17.54
C LYS A 228 -4.14 6.05 -16.18
N ILE A 229 -5.45 5.82 -16.21
CA ILE A 229 -6.29 5.63 -15.03
C ILE A 229 -6.73 4.17 -15.00
N GLY A 230 -6.58 3.51 -13.85
CA GLY A 230 -7.03 2.12 -13.71
C GLY A 230 -7.55 1.80 -12.32
N HIS A 231 -7.82 0.53 -12.11
CA HIS A 231 -8.24 -0.03 -10.82
C HIS A 231 -7.41 -1.29 -10.56
N ASP A 232 -6.50 -1.24 -9.59
CA ASP A 232 -5.45 -2.25 -9.34
C ASP A 232 -4.43 -2.35 -10.49
N LEU A 233 -3.93 -1.19 -10.93
CA LEU A 233 -3.03 -1.06 -12.08
C LEU A 233 -1.69 -1.76 -11.92
N LYS A 234 -1.29 -2.17 -10.73
CA LYS A 234 -0.03 -2.90 -10.54
C LYS A 234 -0.02 -4.20 -11.35
N PHE A 235 -1.12 -4.95 -11.35
CA PHE A 235 -1.29 -6.15 -12.16
C PHE A 235 -1.12 -5.84 -13.65
N ASP A 236 -1.84 -4.87 -14.17
CA ASP A 236 -1.79 -4.45 -15.58
C ASP A 236 -0.38 -3.97 -15.97
N THR A 237 0.30 -3.26 -15.04
CA THR A 237 1.68 -2.80 -15.24
C THR A 237 2.66 -3.97 -15.38
N VAL A 238 2.53 -5.02 -14.55
CA VAL A 238 3.37 -6.22 -14.64
C VAL A 238 3.14 -6.93 -15.97
N VAL A 239 1.87 -7.13 -16.36
CA VAL A 239 1.51 -7.81 -17.61
C VAL A 239 2.03 -7.03 -18.83
N LEU A 240 1.75 -5.73 -18.92
CA LEU A 240 2.18 -4.89 -20.05
C LEU A 240 3.70 -4.80 -20.16
N ALA A 241 4.40 -4.79 -19.02
CA ALA A 241 5.85 -4.73 -19.00
C ALA A 241 6.52 -6.00 -19.57
N GLN A 242 5.85 -7.16 -19.56
CA GLN A 242 6.33 -8.37 -20.25
C GLN A 242 6.31 -8.20 -21.77
N HIS A 243 5.47 -7.29 -22.28
CA HIS A 243 5.41 -6.91 -23.70
C HIS A 243 6.23 -5.65 -24.01
N GLY A 244 7.13 -5.22 -23.11
CA GLY A 244 7.99 -4.06 -23.28
C GLY A 244 7.26 -2.72 -23.25
N ILE A 245 6.14 -2.64 -22.50
CA ILE A 245 5.34 -1.43 -22.30
C ILE A 245 5.41 -1.02 -20.83
N ASP A 246 6.22 -0.03 -20.52
CA ASP A 246 6.32 0.56 -19.19
C ASP A 246 5.29 1.70 -19.07
N MET A 247 4.11 1.36 -18.57
CA MET A 247 2.96 2.27 -18.51
C MET A 247 3.17 3.36 -17.46
N ALA A 248 3.23 4.62 -17.88
CA ALA A 248 3.36 5.81 -17.02
C ALA A 248 2.94 7.09 -17.76
N PRO A 249 2.49 8.16 -17.05
CA PRO A 249 2.09 8.20 -15.64
C PRO A 249 0.77 7.47 -15.37
N ILE A 250 0.53 7.10 -14.12
CA ILE A 250 -0.65 6.31 -13.73
C ILE A 250 -1.43 6.97 -12.58
N GLU A 251 -2.74 6.68 -12.52
CA GLU A 251 -3.64 6.90 -11.39
C GLU A 251 -4.39 5.61 -11.06
N ASP A 252 -4.48 5.26 -9.80
CA ASP A 252 -5.10 4.01 -9.39
C ASP A 252 -6.26 4.25 -8.43
N THR A 253 -7.48 3.91 -8.87
CA THR A 253 -8.71 4.18 -8.12
C THR A 253 -8.86 3.32 -6.86
N ILE A 254 -8.28 2.11 -6.82
CA ILE A 254 -8.26 1.30 -5.59
C ILE A 254 -7.41 1.99 -4.52
N LEU A 255 -6.25 2.54 -4.90
CA LEU A 255 -5.36 3.24 -3.98
C LEU A 255 -5.92 4.59 -3.54
N ILE A 256 -6.60 5.33 -4.42
CA ILE A 256 -7.29 6.56 -4.03
C ILE A 256 -8.38 6.25 -3.00
N SER A 257 -9.22 5.23 -3.26
CA SER A 257 -10.25 4.77 -2.32
C SER A 257 -9.64 4.31 -1.00
N TYR A 258 -8.55 3.56 -1.05
CA TYR A 258 -7.85 3.07 0.12
C TYR A 258 -7.30 4.21 1.00
N VAL A 259 -6.67 5.21 0.42
CA VAL A 259 -6.17 6.38 1.17
C VAL A 259 -7.29 7.17 1.83
N LEU A 260 -8.47 7.23 1.19
CA LEU A 260 -9.64 7.92 1.74
C LEU A 260 -10.32 7.13 2.87
N ASP A 261 -10.44 5.80 2.73
CA ASP A 261 -11.40 5.01 3.51
C ASP A 261 -10.83 3.68 4.04
N ALA A 262 -9.50 3.56 4.23
CA ALA A 262 -8.88 2.36 4.80
C ALA A 262 -9.51 1.96 6.16
N GLY A 263 -10.04 0.75 6.25
CA GLY A 263 -10.73 0.23 7.44
C GLY A 263 -12.21 0.60 7.56
N ARG A 264 -12.75 1.43 6.66
CA ARG A 264 -14.16 1.87 6.65
C ARG A 264 -14.97 1.30 5.49
N ALA A 265 -14.37 1.12 4.34
CA ALA A 265 -15.02 0.62 3.13
C ALA A 265 -14.24 -0.51 2.48
N LYS A 266 -14.92 -1.27 1.64
CA LYS A 266 -14.27 -2.16 0.68
C LYS A 266 -13.80 -1.34 -0.53
N HIS A 267 -12.70 -1.76 -1.12
CA HIS A 267 -12.07 -1.03 -2.22
C HIS A 267 -12.18 -1.77 -3.56
N ASP A 268 -12.89 -2.91 -3.58
CA ASP A 268 -13.14 -3.65 -4.82
C ASP A 268 -14.09 -2.87 -5.74
N TYR A 269 -13.95 -3.15 -7.01
CA TYR A 269 -14.61 -2.48 -8.11
C TYR A 269 -16.15 -2.48 -7.97
N GLU A 270 -16.76 -3.64 -7.67
CA GLU A 270 -18.20 -3.80 -7.55
C GLU A 270 -18.76 -3.00 -6.37
N SER A 271 -18.10 -3.10 -5.21
CA SER A 271 -18.49 -2.35 -4.00
C SER A 271 -18.40 -0.84 -4.20
N LEU A 272 -17.39 -0.36 -4.91
CA LEU A 272 -17.23 1.07 -5.21
C LEU A 272 -18.27 1.56 -6.23
N ALA A 273 -18.56 0.77 -7.29
CA ALA A 273 -19.59 1.11 -8.26
C ALA A 273 -20.98 1.24 -7.60
N GLU A 274 -21.32 0.29 -6.74
CA GLU A 274 -22.58 0.33 -6.00
C GLU A 274 -22.64 1.51 -5.02
N SER A 275 -21.58 1.72 -4.25
CA SER A 275 -21.55 2.77 -3.21
C SER A 275 -21.61 4.20 -3.80
N TRP A 276 -20.89 4.45 -4.90
CA TRP A 276 -20.77 5.78 -5.48
C TRP A 276 -21.87 6.11 -6.49
N PHE A 277 -22.33 5.11 -7.24
CA PHE A 277 -23.24 5.32 -8.37
C PHE A 277 -24.58 4.61 -8.20
N GLY A 278 -24.75 3.75 -7.19
CA GLY A 278 -25.91 2.85 -7.10
C GLY A 278 -25.97 1.87 -8.28
N HIS A 279 -24.83 1.63 -8.95
CA HIS A 279 -24.73 0.82 -10.14
C HIS A 279 -24.24 -0.59 -9.80
N LYS A 280 -25.06 -1.60 -10.17
CA LYS A 280 -24.64 -3.00 -10.10
C LYS A 280 -23.81 -3.32 -11.35
N ALA A 281 -22.48 -3.37 -11.17
CA ALA A 281 -21.57 -3.77 -12.22
C ALA A 281 -21.71 -5.26 -12.53
N ILE A 282 -21.30 -5.67 -13.74
CA ILE A 282 -21.22 -7.07 -14.13
C ILE A 282 -20.11 -7.73 -13.32
N GLY A 283 -20.45 -8.76 -12.52
CA GLY A 283 -19.46 -9.50 -11.73
C GLY A 283 -18.67 -10.49 -12.57
N PHE A 284 -17.37 -10.63 -12.30
CA PHE A 284 -16.51 -11.58 -12.99
C PHE A 284 -17.03 -13.03 -12.91
N GLY A 285 -17.54 -13.44 -11.74
CA GLY A 285 -18.14 -14.76 -11.56
C GLY A 285 -19.44 -14.98 -12.36
N GLU A 286 -20.19 -13.90 -12.63
CA GLU A 286 -21.37 -13.94 -13.50
C GLU A 286 -20.97 -14.16 -14.97
N LEU A 287 -19.87 -13.53 -15.37
CA LEU A 287 -19.34 -13.62 -16.73
C LEU A 287 -18.79 -15.01 -17.08
N ILE A 288 -17.94 -15.57 -16.23
CA ILE A 288 -17.25 -16.86 -16.47
C ILE A 288 -18.02 -18.08 -15.95
N GLY A 289 -19.10 -17.86 -15.20
CA GLY A 289 -19.85 -18.94 -14.56
C GLY A 289 -19.20 -19.51 -13.30
N SER A 290 -19.83 -20.53 -12.72
CA SER A 290 -19.38 -21.16 -11.47
C SER A 290 -19.41 -22.68 -11.53
N GLY A 291 -18.62 -23.35 -10.69
CA GLY A 291 -18.57 -24.80 -10.58
C GLY A 291 -18.18 -25.47 -11.90
N LYS A 292 -18.98 -26.48 -12.33
CA LYS A 292 -18.71 -27.24 -13.55
C LYS A 292 -18.96 -26.45 -14.87
N ASN A 293 -19.66 -25.33 -14.77
CA ASN A 293 -19.97 -24.48 -15.93
C ASN A 293 -19.00 -23.29 -16.05
N ARG A 294 -17.93 -23.27 -15.27
CA ARG A 294 -16.92 -22.21 -15.33
C ARG A 294 -16.09 -22.38 -16.61
N VAL A 295 -16.03 -21.31 -17.40
CA VAL A 295 -15.19 -21.23 -18.61
C VAL A 295 -13.98 -20.32 -18.36
N ALA A 296 -12.93 -20.50 -19.13
CA ALA A 296 -11.80 -19.57 -19.14
C ALA A 296 -12.23 -18.26 -19.83
N TYR A 297 -11.57 -17.15 -19.47
CA TYR A 297 -11.97 -15.82 -19.97
C TYR A 297 -11.87 -15.72 -21.51
N ASP A 298 -10.86 -16.34 -22.10
CA ASP A 298 -10.68 -16.39 -23.55
C ASP A 298 -11.81 -17.13 -24.28
N GLN A 299 -12.57 -17.99 -23.58
CA GLN A 299 -13.72 -18.72 -24.10
C GLN A 299 -15.06 -17.97 -23.92
N VAL A 300 -15.04 -16.83 -23.21
CA VAL A 300 -16.24 -15.99 -23.11
C VAL A 300 -16.55 -15.37 -24.49
N PRO A 301 -17.80 -15.39 -24.95
CA PRO A 301 -18.19 -14.73 -26.20
C PRO A 301 -17.76 -13.26 -26.21
N VAL A 302 -17.15 -12.80 -27.31
CA VAL A 302 -16.57 -11.46 -27.44
C VAL A 302 -17.55 -10.34 -27.05
N GLU A 303 -18.85 -10.50 -27.40
CA GLU A 303 -19.89 -9.52 -27.11
C GLU A 303 -20.10 -9.36 -25.59
N LYS A 304 -20.09 -10.46 -24.83
CA LYS A 304 -20.23 -10.44 -23.36
C LYS A 304 -18.97 -9.92 -22.69
N ALA A 305 -17.80 -10.33 -23.18
CA ALA A 305 -16.52 -9.83 -22.70
C ALA A 305 -16.40 -8.33 -22.96
N ALA A 306 -16.85 -7.84 -24.12
CA ALA A 306 -16.83 -6.43 -24.46
C ALA A 306 -17.73 -5.59 -23.55
N GLU A 307 -18.94 -6.07 -23.25
CA GLU A 307 -19.84 -5.36 -22.33
C GLU A 307 -19.23 -5.26 -20.93
N TYR A 308 -18.71 -6.37 -20.41
CA TYR A 308 -18.04 -6.42 -19.09
C TYR A 308 -16.80 -5.53 -19.01
N ALA A 309 -15.89 -5.68 -19.95
CA ALA A 309 -14.59 -5.02 -19.89
C ALA A 309 -14.69 -3.51 -20.21
N ALA A 310 -15.55 -3.10 -21.15
CA ALA A 310 -15.81 -1.69 -21.42
C ALA A 310 -16.52 -1.02 -20.23
N GLU A 311 -17.44 -1.71 -19.55
CA GLU A 311 -18.04 -1.20 -18.32
C GLU A 311 -16.99 -0.96 -17.24
N ARG A 312 -16.01 -1.87 -17.05
CA ARG A 312 -14.92 -1.68 -16.09
C ARG A 312 -14.13 -0.41 -16.38
N ALA A 313 -13.80 -0.14 -17.63
CA ALA A 313 -13.08 1.07 -18.01
C ALA A 313 -13.94 2.35 -17.77
N ASP A 314 -15.24 2.35 -18.10
CA ASP A 314 -16.14 3.47 -17.84
C ASP A 314 -16.33 3.73 -16.34
N VAL A 315 -16.59 2.68 -15.55
CA VAL A 315 -16.71 2.82 -14.07
C VAL A 315 -15.40 3.32 -13.47
N THR A 316 -14.26 2.81 -13.90
CA THR A 316 -12.93 3.24 -13.42
C THR A 316 -12.72 4.74 -13.67
N LEU A 317 -13.04 5.23 -14.87
CA LEU A 317 -12.95 6.66 -15.18
C LEU A 317 -13.88 7.51 -14.29
N ARG A 318 -15.13 7.05 -14.09
CA ARG A 318 -16.08 7.74 -13.19
C ARG A 318 -15.62 7.73 -11.74
N LEU A 319 -15.10 6.59 -11.24
CA LEU A 319 -14.52 6.48 -9.90
C LEU A 319 -13.38 7.49 -9.72
N TRP A 320 -12.46 7.58 -10.66
CA TRP A 320 -11.38 8.54 -10.61
C TRP A 320 -11.91 10.00 -10.50
N ARG A 321 -12.89 10.37 -11.33
CA ARG A 321 -13.50 11.71 -11.30
C ARG A 321 -14.15 12.05 -9.96
N VAL A 322 -14.70 11.06 -9.26
CA VAL A 322 -15.34 11.23 -7.95
C VAL A 322 -14.31 11.22 -6.81
N LEU A 323 -13.37 10.28 -6.86
CA LEU A 323 -12.46 10.01 -5.74
C LEU A 323 -11.27 10.99 -5.71
N LYS A 324 -10.69 11.33 -6.87
CA LYS A 324 -9.49 12.17 -6.94
C LYS A 324 -9.67 13.56 -6.26
N PRO A 325 -10.74 14.33 -6.50
CA PRO A 325 -10.97 15.61 -5.81
C PRO A 325 -11.10 15.45 -4.29
N ARG A 326 -11.55 14.29 -3.81
CA ARG A 326 -11.72 14.01 -2.38
C ARG A 326 -10.41 13.92 -1.64
N LEU A 327 -9.32 13.53 -2.28
CA LEU A 327 -8.00 13.52 -1.66
C LEU A 327 -7.62 14.88 -1.07
N MET A 328 -7.88 15.95 -1.82
CA MET A 328 -7.66 17.34 -1.36
C MET A 328 -8.67 17.74 -0.29
N ALA A 329 -9.95 17.40 -0.48
CA ALA A 329 -11.03 17.71 0.45
C ALA A 329 -10.79 17.08 1.85
N TYR A 330 -10.23 15.89 1.89
CA TYR A 330 -9.92 15.15 3.13
C TYR A 330 -8.47 15.28 3.59
N ARG A 331 -7.64 16.08 2.91
CA ARG A 331 -6.23 16.36 3.25
C ARG A 331 -5.35 15.13 3.30
N VAL A 332 -5.55 14.20 2.38
CA VAL A 332 -4.76 12.97 2.25
C VAL A 332 -4.05 12.85 0.90
N ASN A 333 -4.05 13.94 0.11
CA ASN A 333 -3.41 13.96 -1.20
C ASN A 333 -1.91 13.63 -1.11
N THR A 334 -1.21 14.14 -0.11
CA THR A 334 0.22 13.86 0.08
C THR A 334 0.48 12.36 0.27
N VAL A 335 -0.35 11.66 1.05
CA VAL A 335 -0.24 10.21 1.23
C VAL A 335 -0.35 9.47 -0.10
N TYR A 336 -1.34 9.83 -0.91
CA TYR A 336 -1.52 9.22 -2.22
C TYR A 336 -0.35 9.51 -3.17
N GLU A 337 0.02 10.78 -3.31
CA GLU A 337 1.03 11.23 -4.28
C GLU A 337 2.46 10.81 -3.92
N THR A 338 2.78 10.67 -2.63
CA THR A 338 4.15 10.41 -2.19
C THR A 338 4.40 9.01 -1.62
N LEU A 339 3.35 8.26 -1.27
CA LEU A 339 3.47 6.94 -0.65
C LEU A 339 2.81 5.83 -1.45
N GLU A 340 1.61 6.06 -2.03
CA GLU A 340 0.87 4.99 -2.69
C GLU A 340 1.18 4.92 -4.19
N ARG A 341 0.90 5.98 -4.93
CA ARG A 341 1.06 6.00 -6.38
C ARG A 341 2.50 5.70 -6.84
N PRO A 342 3.55 6.31 -6.27
CA PRO A 342 4.93 6.03 -6.68
C PRO A 342 5.41 4.62 -6.35
N LEU A 343 4.78 3.95 -5.38
CA LEU A 343 5.15 2.59 -4.99
C LEU A 343 4.70 1.53 -6.01
N VAL A 344 3.66 1.79 -6.78
CA VAL A 344 3.13 0.84 -7.78
C VAL A 344 4.20 0.34 -8.75
N PRO A 345 4.93 1.21 -9.48
CA PRO A 345 5.98 0.74 -10.39
C PRO A 345 7.15 0.07 -9.68
N VAL A 346 7.46 0.44 -8.44
CA VAL A 346 8.51 -0.22 -7.64
C VAL A 346 8.14 -1.66 -7.35
N LEU A 347 6.92 -1.88 -6.83
CA LEU A 347 6.42 -3.23 -6.56
C LEU A 347 6.28 -4.06 -7.83
N ALA A 348 5.80 -3.47 -8.93
CA ALA A 348 5.73 -4.16 -10.21
C ALA A 348 7.10 -4.69 -10.67
N ARG A 349 8.17 -3.91 -10.49
CA ARG A 349 9.54 -4.36 -10.79
C ARG A 349 10.02 -5.45 -9.82
N MET A 350 9.75 -5.32 -8.52
CA MET A 350 10.09 -6.34 -7.51
C MET A 350 9.40 -7.68 -7.82
N GLU A 351 8.10 -7.65 -8.08
CA GLU A 351 7.31 -8.84 -8.43
C GLU A 351 7.83 -9.52 -9.70
N ARG A 352 8.20 -8.75 -10.72
CA ARG A 352 8.79 -9.28 -11.97
C ARG A 352 10.18 -9.89 -11.78
N ARG A 353 11.00 -9.35 -10.87
CA ARG A 353 12.32 -9.92 -10.55
C ARG A 353 12.19 -11.27 -9.86
N GLY A 354 11.28 -11.37 -8.89
CA GLY A 354 11.12 -12.57 -8.07
C GLY A 354 12.38 -12.91 -7.29
N ILE A 355 12.40 -14.07 -6.64
CA ILE A 355 13.53 -14.59 -5.85
C ILE A 355 13.85 -16.03 -6.22
N SER A 356 15.13 -16.39 -6.25
CA SER A 356 15.58 -17.76 -6.52
C SER A 356 15.44 -18.65 -5.29
N ILE A 357 15.05 -19.90 -5.50
CA ILE A 357 14.99 -20.92 -4.45
C ILE A 357 15.78 -22.18 -4.84
N ASP A 358 16.41 -22.81 -3.85
CA ASP A 358 17.04 -24.12 -3.98
C ASP A 358 16.00 -25.22 -3.76
N ARG A 359 15.52 -25.82 -4.87
CA ARG A 359 14.54 -26.90 -4.85
C ARG A 359 15.07 -28.18 -4.17
N GLN A 360 16.39 -28.42 -4.21
CA GLN A 360 16.97 -29.61 -3.59
C GLN A 360 16.96 -29.49 -2.06
N VAL A 361 17.25 -28.30 -1.54
CA VAL A 361 17.12 -28.01 -0.11
C VAL A 361 15.68 -28.22 0.34
N LEU A 362 14.69 -27.66 -0.37
CA LEU A 362 13.27 -27.82 -0.03
C LEU A 362 12.81 -29.28 -0.12
N SER A 363 13.21 -30.03 -1.14
CA SER A 363 12.86 -31.45 -1.28
C SER A 363 13.41 -32.29 -0.14
N ARG A 364 14.66 -32.05 0.28
CA ARG A 364 15.28 -32.73 1.42
C ARG A 364 14.55 -32.42 2.74
N LEU A 365 14.24 -31.11 2.96
CA LEU A 365 13.47 -30.67 4.14
C LEU A 365 12.06 -31.26 4.15
N SER A 366 11.40 -31.38 3.01
CA SER A 366 10.09 -32.02 2.89
C SER A 366 10.16 -33.50 3.35
N GLY A 367 11.24 -34.23 2.98
CA GLY A 367 11.49 -35.58 3.44
C GLY A 367 11.73 -35.67 4.96
N GLU A 368 12.54 -34.75 5.51
CA GLU A 368 12.81 -34.68 6.96
C GLU A 368 11.52 -34.39 7.75
N PHE A 369 10.70 -33.43 7.28
CA PHE A 369 9.43 -33.11 7.90
C PHE A 369 8.42 -34.25 7.80
N ALA A 370 8.37 -34.96 6.68
CA ALA A 370 7.53 -36.14 6.55
C ALA A 370 7.89 -37.24 7.55
N GLN A 371 9.18 -37.54 7.75
CA GLN A 371 9.65 -38.49 8.72
C GLN A 371 9.33 -38.08 10.17
N THR A 372 9.53 -36.79 10.49
CA THR A 372 9.19 -36.24 11.81
C THR A 372 7.69 -36.32 12.07
N ALA A 373 6.86 -35.90 11.09
CA ALA A 373 5.41 -35.97 11.21
C ALA A 373 4.93 -37.42 11.45
N ALA A 374 5.46 -38.38 10.70
CA ALA A 374 5.10 -39.80 10.87
C ALA A 374 5.52 -40.36 12.25
N ARG A 375 6.70 -40.00 12.74
CA ARG A 375 7.17 -40.37 14.08
C ARG A 375 6.24 -39.83 15.17
N VAL A 376 5.94 -38.50 15.12
CA VAL A 376 5.08 -37.85 16.10
C VAL A 376 3.64 -38.36 16.03
N GLU A 377 3.14 -38.66 14.83
CA GLU A 377 1.82 -39.27 14.63
C GLU A 377 1.74 -40.66 15.29
N ALA A 378 2.77 -41.49 15.13
CA ALA A 378 2.81 -42.78 15.80
C ALA A 378 2.81 -42.66 17.34
N GLU A 379 3.48 -41.66 17.90
CA GLU A 379 3.45 -41.36 19.34
C GLU A 379 2.07 -40.89 19.79
N ILE A 380 1.40 -40.01 19.02
CA ILE A 380 0.04 -39.57 19.28
C ILE A 380 -0.93 -40.74 19.27
N GLN A 381 -0.88 -41.62 18.27
CA GLN A 381 -1.74 -42.80 18.18
C GLN A 381 -1.49 -43.78 19.32
N LYS A 382 -0.22 -44.00 19.72
CA LYS A 382 0.14 -44.82 20.88
C LYS A 382 -0.47 -44.25 22.18
N MET A 383 -0.41 -42.95 22.38
CA MET A 383 -1.00 -42.30 23.56
C MET A 383 -2.53 -42.33 23.52
N ALA A 384 -3.15 -42.18 22.35
CA ALA A 384 -4.60 -42.28 22.16
C ALA A 384 -5.13 -43.69 22.38
N GLY A 385 -4.30 -44.70 22.17
CA GLY A 385 -4.65 -46.13 22.27
C GLY A 385 -5.49 -46.64 21.10
N GLU A 386 -5.62 -45.84 20.04
CA GLU A 386 -6.36 -46.15 18.80
C GLU A 386 -5.83 -45.32 17.64
N PRO A 387 -6.04 -45.78 16.39
CA PRO A 387 -5.69 -45.00 15.21
C PRO A 387 -6.57 -43.73 15.15
N ILE A 388 -5.93 -42.57 15.11
CA ILE A 388 -6.59 -41.26 14.95
C ILE A 388 -5.88 -40.43 13.89
N ASN A 389 -6.63 -39.51 13.28
CA ASN A 389 -6.05 -38.47 12.44
C ASN A 389 -5.76 -37.23 13.28
N PRO A 390 -4.47 -36.88 13.54
CA PRO A 390 -4.13 -35.67 14.30
C PRO A 390 -4.58 -34.36 13.62
N GLY A 391 -4.88 -34.41 12.32
CA GLY A 391 -5.47 -33.32 11.56
C GLY A 391 -6.98 -33.13 11.77
N SER A 392 -7.67 -34.05 12.46
CA SER A 392 -9.11 -33.98 12.72
C SER A 392 -9.42 -33.35 14.07
N PRO A 393 -9.94 -32.09 14.13
CA PRO A 393 -10.30 -31.46 15.41
C PRO A 393 -11.34 -32.24 16.19
N LYS A 394 -12.24 -32.93 15.51
CA LYS A 394 -13.30 -33.74 16.14
C LYS A 394 -12.69 -34.94 16.89
N GLN A 395 -11.84 -35.74 16.20
CA GLN A 395 -11.22 -36.92 16.83
C GLN A 395 -10.30 -36.51 17.98
N LEU A 396 -9.49 -35.48 17.80
CA LEU A 396 -8.63 -34.96 18.86
C LEU A 396 -9.42 -34.49 20.08
N GLY A 397 -10.52 -33.79 19.88
CA GLY A 397 -11.36 -33.30 20.96
C GLY A 397 -11.99 -34.45 21.75
N GLU A 398 -12.47 -35.51 21.08
CA GLU A 398 -13.03 -36.69 21.71
C GLU A 398 -11.97 -37.45 22.51
N ILE A 399 -10.76 -37.56 22.01
CA ILE A 399 -9.65 -38.22 22.76
C ILE A 399 -9.24 -37.37 23.96
N MET A 400 -8.95 -36.09 23.78
CA MET A 400 -8.42 -35.21 24.83
C MET A 400 -9.41 -35.03 25.97
N PHE A 401 -10.65 -34.64 25.64
CA PHE A 401 -11.64 -34.25 26.63
C PHE A 401 -12.64 -35.35 26.98
N GLY A 402 -12.92 -36.27 26.03
CA GLY A 402 -13.82 -37.38 26.26
C GLY A 402 -13.14 -38.57 26.90
N LYS A 403 -12.02 -39.04 26.36
CA LYS A 403 -11.33 -40.28 26.77
C LYS A 403 -10.24 -40.07 27.82
N MET A 404 -9.36 -39.07 27.60
CA MET A 404 -8.28 -38.74 28.53
C MET A 404 -8.75 -37.83 29.68
N GLY A 405 -9.92 -37.19 29.58
CA GLY A 405 -10.46 -36.34 30.62
C GLY A 405 -9.64 -35.09 30.94
N LEU A 406 -8.91 -34.54 29.95
CA LEU A 406 -8.06 -33.38 30.16
C LEU A 406 -8.90 -32.16 30.58
N PRO A 407 -8.37 -31.29 31.47
CA PRO A 407 -9.09 -30.10 31.92
C PRO A 407 -9.22 -29.05 30.80
N GLY A 408 -10.11 -28.05 31.03
CA GLY A 408 -10.19 -26.87 30.15
C GLY A 408 -10.90 -27.07 28.79
N GLY A 409 -11.61 -28.21 28.61
CA GLY A 409 -12.36 -28.47 27.39
C GLY A 409 -13.46 -27.46 27.14
N ALA A 410 -13.37 -26.69 26.04
CA ALA A 410 -14.40 -25.76 25.61
C ALA A 410 -15.10 -26.28 24.34
N LYS A 411 -16.41 -26.08 24.24
CA LYS A 411 -17.20 -26.43 23.07
C LYS A 411 -17.35 -25.21 22.12
N THR A 412 -17.27 -25.48 20.84
CA THR A 412 -17.55 -24.49 19.79
C THR A 412 -19.06 -24.20 19.72
N LYS A 413 -19.48 -23.18 18.99
CA LYS A 413 -20.89 -22.85 18.72
C LYS A 413 -21.69 -24.04 18.12
N THR A 414 -20.99 -24.94 17.43
CA THR A 414 -21.58 -26.14 16.82
C THR A 414 -21.58 -27.38 17.75
N GLY A 415 -21.17 -27.23 19.03
CA GLY A 415 -21.15 -28.29 20.01
C GLY A 415 -19.95 -29.22 19.98
N ALA A 416 -19.03 -29.06 19.03
CA ALA A 416 -17.78 -29.84 18.96
C ALA A 416 -16.75 -29.31 19.97
N TRP A 417 -15.83 -30.17 20.43
CA TRP A 417 -14.71 -29.74 21.24
C TRP A 417 -13.78 -28.81 20.48
N SER A 418 -13.38 -27.72 21.11
CA SER A 418 -12.35 -26.82 20.54
C SER A 418 -10.97 -27.42 20.76
N THR A 419 -10.19 -27.52 19.69
CA THR A 419 -8.77 -27.91 19.71
C THR A 419 -7.92 -26.80 19.13
N SER A 420 -8.25 -25.52 19.49
CA SER A 420 -7.47 -24.36 19.09
C SER A 420 -6.03 -24.46 19.61
N ALA A 421 -5.11 -23.75 18.92
CA ALA A 421 -3.71 -23.71 19.37
C ALA A 421 -3.61 -23.25 20.82
N GLN A 422 -4.38 -22.22 21.22
CA GLN A 422 -4.38 -21.71 22.59
C GLN A 422 -4.70 -22.80 23.63
N ILE A 423 -5.74 -23.60 23.41
CA ILE A 423 -6.13 -24.67 24.34
C ILE A 423 -5.04 -25.74 24.40
N LEU A 424 -4.46 -26.07 23.26
CA LEU A 424 -3.37 -27.05 23.20
C LEU A 424 -2.10 -26.54 23.88
N ASP A 425 -1.75 -25.25 23.70
CA ASP A 425 -0.63 -24.61 24.37
C ASP A 425 -0.81 -24.58 25.89
N GLU A 426 -2.00 -24.17 26.39
CA GLU A 426 -2.35 -24.17 27.82
C GLU A 426 -2.20 -25.58 28.44
N LEU A 427 -2.65 -26.63 27.72
CA LEU A 427 -2.54 -28.00 28.18
C LEU A 427 -1.09 -28.52 28.14
N ALA A 428 -0.32 -28.15 27.11
CA ALA A 428 1.09 -28.51 26.99
C ALA A 428 1.93 -27.84 28.09
N GLU A 429 1.66 -26.57 28.41
CA GLU A 429 2.28 -25.83 29.52
C GLU A 429 1.92 -26.43 30.88
N ALA A 430 0.71 -26.98 31.03
CA ALA A 430 0.30 -27.73 32.23
C ALA A 430 0.95 -29.11 32.35
N GLY A 431 1.83 -29.51 31.40
CA GLY A 431 2.62 -30.71 31.44
C GLY A 431 1.97 -31.94 30.76
N HIS A 432 0.91 -31.73 29.98
CA HIS A 432 0.28 -32.82 29.23
C HIS A 432 1.03 -33.11 27.93
N GLU A 433 1.59 -34.30 27.78
CA GLU A 433 2.42 -34.70 26.63
C GLU A 433 1.58 -34.83 25.33
N PHE A 434 0.35 -35.33 25.40
CA PHE A 434 -0.47 -35.52 24.21
C PHE A 434 -0.71 -34.21 23.42
N PRO A 435 -1.20 -33.09 24.03
CA PRO A 435 -1.31 -31.80 23.35
C PRO A 435 0.01 -31.28 22.79
N LYS A 436 1.13 -31.48 23.48
CA LYS A 436 2.47 -31.09 23.04
C LYS A 436 2.86 -31.79 21.73
N HIS A 437 2.61 -33.09 21.61
CA HIS A 437 2.86 -33.84 20.38
C HIS A 437 1.90 -33.41 19.26
N VAL A 438 0.65 -33.09 19.57
CA VAL A 438 -0.30 -32.56 18.59
C VAL A 438 0.16 -31.21 18.05
N LEU A 439 0.69 -30.33 18.89
CA LEU A 439 1.28 -29.04 18.46
C LEU A 439 2.50 -29.25 17.57
N GLU A 440 3.41 -30.12 17.96
CA GLU A 440 4.59 -30.48 17.15
C GLU A 440 4.19 -31.04 15.77
N TRP A 441 3.25 -31.98 15.75
CA TRP A 441 2.72 -32.52 14.49
C TRP A 441 2.12 -31.47 13.58
N ARG A 442 1.27 -30.60 14.14
CA ARG A 442 0.64 -29.49 13.40
C ARG A 442 1.67 -28.51 12.85
N GLN A 443 2.68 -28.18 13.64
CA GLN A 443 3.76 -27.28 13.21
C GLN A 443 4.52 -27.87 12.03
N VAL A 444 5.01 -29.09 12.16
CA VAL A 444 5.81 -29.75 11.12
C VAL A 444 4.99 -29.97 9.84
N THR A 445 3.76 -30.45 9.97
CA THR A 445 2.85 -30.67 8.84
C THR A 445 2.52 -29.37 8.12
N LYS A 446 2.31 -28.26 8.86
CA LYS A 446 2.08 -26.94 8.30
C LYS A 446 3.32 -26.43 7.54
N LEU A 447 4.52 -26.57 8.12
CA LEU A 447 5.75 -26.16 7.45
C LEU A 447 5.98 -26.95 6.16
N LYS A 448 5.71 -28.25 6.21
CA LYS A 448 5.80 -29.12 5.03
C LYS A 448 4.83 -28.67 3.94
N SER A 449 3.54 -28.64 4.22
CA SER A 449 2.51 -28.35 3.22
C SER A 449 2.56 -26.93 2.68
N THR A 450 2.84 -25.93 3.56
CA THR A 450 2.79 -24.51 3.19
C THR A 450 4.05 -24.05 2.47
N TYR A 451 5.22 -24.62 2.79
CA TYR A 451 6.49 -24.13 2.25
C TYR A 451 7.27 -25.18 1.46
N THR A 452 7.63 -26.32 2.05
CA THR A 452 8.54 -27.23 1.36
C THR A 452 7.91 -27.95 0.17
N ASP A 453 6.60 -28.22 0.21
CA ASP A 453 5.86 -28.84 -0.90
C ASP A 453 5.37 -27.80 -1.90
N SER A 454 4.82 -26.68 -1.42
CA SER A 454 4.16 -25.71 -2.29
C SER A 454 5.11 -24.72 -2.96
N LEU A 455 6.18 -24.25 -2.31
CA LEU A 455 7.09 -23.26 -2.92
C LEU A 455 7.71 -23.71 -4.26
N PRO A 456 8.12 -24.98 -4.44
CA PRO A 456 8.60 -25.45 -5.74
C PRO A 456 7.58 -25.34 -6.88
N GLU A 457 6.27 -25.40 -6.57
CA GLU A 457 5.18 -25.27 -7.55
C GLU A 457 5.00 -23.84 -8.03
N TYR A 458 5.37 -22.83 -7.20
CA TYR A 458 5.36 -21.42 -7.55
C TYR A 458 6.55 -20.96 -8.39
N VAL A 459 7.52 -21.84 -8.67
CA VAL A 459 8.65 -21.46 -9.52
C VAL A 459 8.18 -21.29 -10.96
N ASN A 460 8.23 -20.08 -11.45
CA ASN A 460 7.89 -19.76 -12.84
C ASN A 460 8.84 -20.51 -13.80
N PRO A 461 8.32 -21.23 -14.81
CA PRO A 461 9.14 -22.04 -15.71
C PRO A 461 10.08 -21.24 -16.61
N GLN A 462 9.77 -19.96 -16.88
CA GLN A 462 10.59 -19.10 -17.74
C GLN A 462 11.71 -18.41 -16.95
N THR A 463 11.38 -17.79 -15.81
CA THR A 463 12.34 -17.04 -15.00
C THR A 463 13.13 -17.93 -14.03
N GLN A 464 12.64 -19.13 -13.73
CA GLN A 464 13.17 -20.04 -12.69
C GLN A 464 13.19 -19.42 -11.29
N ARG A 465 12.32 -18.43 -11.05
CA ARG A 465 12.20 -17.71 -9.77
C ARG A 465 10.77 -17.79 -9.24
N VAL A 466 10.61 -17.54 -7.95
CA VAL A 466 9.30 -17.40 -7.29
C VAL A 466 8.91 -15.91 -7.32
N HIS A 467 7.71 -15.64 -7.79
CA HIS A 467 7.13 -14.31 -7.88
C HIS A 467 5.95 -14.22 -6.93
N THR A 468 6.06 -13.39 -5.89
CA THR A 468 4.94 -13.07 -5.02
C THR A 468 4.19 -11.86 -5.56
N THR A 469 2.95 -11.67 -5.13
CA THR A 469 2.14 -10.46 -5.38
C THR A 469 1.94 -9.69 -4.08
N TYR A 470 2.22 -8.39 -4.09
CA TYR A 470 1.97 -7.50 -2.95
C TYR A 470 0.63 -6.78 -3.08
N ALA A 471 -0.27 -6.99 -2.13
CA ALA A 471 -1.50 -6.20 -2.03
C ALA A 471 -1.25 -4.89 -1.29
N LEU A 472 -1.51 -3.77 -1.96
CA LEU A 472 -1.30 -2.41 -1.44
C LEU A 472 -2.44 -1.95 -0.52
N ALA A 473 -3.67 -2.39 -0.78
CA ALA A 473 -4.89 -1.93 -0.12
C ALA A 473 -5.52 -2.97 0.82
N ALA A 474 -4.74 -3.94 1.32
CA ALA A 474 -5.26 -5.06 2.10
C ALA A 474 -5.35 -4.79 3.61
N THR A 475 -4.50 -3.93 4.17
CA THR A 475 -4.43 -3.67 5.61
C THR A 475 -4.90 -2.26 5.94
N THR A 476 -5.43 -2.04 7.15
CA THR A 476 -5.85 -0.69 7.59
C THR A 476 -4.65 0.23 7.84
N THR A 477 -3.48 -0.31 8.14
CA THR A 477 -2.31 0.45 8.62
C THR A 477 -1.34 0.88 7.52
N GLY A 478 -1.52 0.47 6.28
CA GLY A 478 -0.56 0.73 5.20
C GLY A 478 0.51 -0.36 5.04
N ARG A 479 0.53 -1.40 5.86
CA ARG A 479 1.42 -2.55 5.61
C ARG A 479 1.03 -3.26 4.32
N LEU A 480 2.04 -3.72 3.57
CA LEU A 480 1.83 -4.58 2.42
C LEU A 480 1.46 -6.00 2.88
N SER A 481 0.71 -6.73 2.07
CA SER A 481 0.45 -8.16 2.25
C SER A 481 1.00 -8.93 1.05
N SER A 482 1.84 -9.93 1.29
CA SER A 482 2.38 -10.81 0.26
C SER A 482 1.43 -11.99 0.07
N ASN A 483 1.07 -12.29 -1.19
CA ASN A 483 0.14 -13.35 -1.56
C ASN A 483 0.72 -14.20 -2.70
N GLU A 484 0.37 -15.46 -2.77
CA GLU A 484 0.60 -16.39 -3.88
C GLU A 484 2.03 -16.42 -4.44
N PRO A 485 3.04 -16.81 -3.61
CA PRO A 485 2.96 -17.30 -2.24
C PRO A 485 3.13 -16.18 -1.20
N ASN A 486 2.62 -16.39 0.03
CA ASN A 486 2.89 -15.47 1.12
C ASN A 486 4.30 -15.68 1.68
N LEU A 487 5.25 -14.84 1.28
CA LEU A 487 6.64 -14.90 1.71
C LEU A 487 6.91 -14.15 3.03
N GLN A 488 5.95 -13.35 3.52
CA GLN A 488 6.09 -12.61 4.78
C GLN A 488 5.87 -13.48 6.02
N ASN A 489 5.30 -14.68 5.87
CA ASN A 489 4.95 -15.57 6.98
C ASN A 489 5.96 -16.72 7.18
N ILE A 490 7.10 -16.72 6.50
CA ILE A 490 8.14 -17.76 6.68
C ILE A 490 8.79 -17.58 8.06
N PRO A 491 8.70 -18.58 8.96
CA PRO A 491 9.16 -18.42 10.34
C PRO A 491 10.66 -18.11 10.41
N VAL A 492 11.03 -17.18 11.29
CA VAL A 492 12.43 -16.80 11.56
C VAL A 492 12.91 -17.29 12.91
N ARG A 493 11.98 -17.53 13.87
CA ARG A 493 12.35 -17.84 15.26
C ARG A 493 12.64 -19.31 15.52
N THR A 494 12.06 -20.19 14.71
CA THR A 494 12.24 -21.65 14.86
C THR A 494 13.40 -22.16 14.00
N GLU A 495 14.08 -23.21 14.45
CA GLU A 495 15.16 -23.84 13.68
C GLU A 495 14.67 -24.31 12.30
N ASP A 496 13.51 -24.96 12.26
CA ASP A 496 12.92 -25.46 11.01
C ASP A 496 12.53 -24.32 10.06
N GLY A 497 12.04 -23.21 10.57
CA GLY A 497 11.77 -22.01 9.78
C GLY A 497 13.05 -21.43 9.17
N ARG A 498 14.15 -21.38 9.94
CA ARG A 498 15.45 -20.96 9.44
C ARG A 498 16.00 -21.90 8.36
N LYS A 499 15.79 -23.23 8.49
CA LYS A 499 16.14 -24.17 7.42
C LYS A 499 15.42 -23.84 6.11
N ILE A 500 14.13 -23.44 6.16
CA ILE A 500 13.37 -23.01 4.98
C ILE A 500 13.96 -21.73 4.40
N ARG A 501 14.33 -20.72 5.22
CA ARG A 501 14.97 -19.48 4.76
C ARG A 501 16.31 -19.72 4.05
N LYS A 502 17.05 -20.76 4.39
CA LYS A 502 18.28 -21.17 3.68
C LYS A 502 18.05 -21.62 2.25
N ALA A 503 16.82 -22.02 1.91
CA ALA A 503 16.48 -22.35 0.54
C ALA A 503 16.32 -21.12 -0.38
N PHE A 504 16.18 -19.92 0.18
CA PHE A 504 16.14 -18.67 -0.61
C PHE A 504 17.56 -18.18 -0.85
N ILE A 505 17.99 -18.20 -2.10
CA ILE A 505 19.36 -17.98 -2.54
C ILE A 505 19.48 -16.86 -3.55
N ALA A 506 20.68 -16.28 -3.66
CA ALA A 506 21.00 -15.34 -4.73
C ALA A 506 21.33 -16.06 -6.05
N ALA A 507 21.26 -15.34 -7.16
CA ALA A 507 21.80 -15.79 -8.43
C ALA A 507 23.33 -15.98 -8.34
N LYS A 508 23.88 -16.77 -9.23
CA LYS A 508 25.34 -16.99 -9.29
C LYS A 508 26.10 -15.67 -9.48
N GLY A 509 27.12 -15.43 -8.67
CA GLY A 509 27.90 -14.20 -8.66
C GLY A 509 27.23 -13.02 -7.92
N HIS A 510 26.20 -13.34 -7.11
CA HIS A 510 25.48 -12.35 -6.30
C HIS A 510 25.38 -12.84 -4.84
N LYS A 511 25.05 -11.91 -3.95
CA LYS A 511 24.65 -12.14 -2.58
C LYS A 511 23.21 -11.68 -2.35
N LEU A 512 22.52 -12.31 -1.42
CA LEU A 512 21.34 -11.71 -0.81
C LEU A 512 21.81 -10.73 0.27
N VAL A 513 21.23 -9.54 0.27
CA VAL A 513 21.40 -8.53 1.33
C VAL A 513 20.04 -8.38 2.01
N SER A 514 20.02 -8.63 3.31
CA SER A 514 18.90 -8.26 4.19
C SER A 514 19.23 -6.94 4.87
N ALA A 515 18.29 -6.00 4.84
CA ALA A 515 18.38 -4.73 5.54
C ALA A 515 17.10 -4.53 6.36
N ASP A 516 17.23 -4.54 7.69
CA ASP A 516 16.13 -4.54 8.65
C ASP A 516 16.18 -3.31 9.55
N TYR A 517 15.02 -2.69 9.81
CA TYR A 517 14.91 -1.61 10.77
C TYR A 517 14.99 -2.12 12.21
N SER A 518 15.98 -1.69 12.94
CA SER A 518 16.15 -2.04 14.35
C SER A 518 15.13 -1.32 15.23
N GLN A 519 14.15 -2.05 15.76
CA GLN A 519 13.16 -1.59 16.74
C GLN A 519 12.38 -0.34 16.27
N ILE A 520 12.00 -0.26 15.01
CA ILE A 520 11.38 0.95 14.42
C ILE A 520 10.14 1.41 15.21
N GLU A 521 9.25 0.49 15.62
CA GLU A 521 8.02 0.86 16.33
C GLU A 521 8.29 1.43 17.73
N LEU A 522 9.35 0.98 18.42
CA LEU A 522 9.77 1.55 19.71
C LEU A 522 10.41 2.94 19.55
N ARG A 523 11.17 3.14 18.49
CA ARG A 523 11.74 4.45 18.14
C ARG A 523 10.62 5.44 17.80
N LEU A 524 9.65 5.02 17.04
CA LEU A 524 8.45 5.82 16.72
C LEU A 524 7.60 6.10 17.97
N LEU A 525 7.48 5.14 18.90
CA LEU A 525 6.79 5.39 20.15
C LEU A 525 7.50 6.46 20.96
N ALA A 526 8.82 6.37 21.10
CA ALA A 526 9.62 7.38 21.82
C ALA A 526 9.44 8.78 21.22
N GLU A 527 9.36 8.87 19.87
CA GLU A 527 9.14 10.10 19.13
C GLU A 527 7.72 10.64 19.28
N ILE A 528 6.71 9.83 18.95
CA ILE A 528 5.29 10.23 18.88
C ILE A 528 4.73 10.54 20.29
N ALA A 529 5.13 9.75 21.28
CA ALA A 529 4.71 9.93 22.68
C ALA A 529 5.60 10.91 23.45
N ASP A 530 6.62 11.49 22.80
CA ASP A 530 7.57 12.43 23.36
C ASP A 530 8.16 12.00 24.72
N ILE A 531 8.76 10.80 24.77
CA ILE A 531 9.29 10.21 26.00
C ILE A 531 10.79 10.49 26.14
N PRO A 532 11.22 11.49 26.94
CA PRO A 532 12.61 11.92 26.98
C PRO A 532 13.59 10.81 27.36
N SER A 533 13.22 9.94 28.31
CA SER A 533 14.07 8.81 28.74
C SER A 533 14.30 7.78 27.64
N LEU A 534 13.29 7.50 26.80
CA LEU A 534 13.44 6.59 25.67
C LEU A 534 14.21 7.25 24.52
N LYS A 535 13.93 8.54 24.24
CA LYS A 535 14.69 9.31 23.23
C LYS A 535 16.19 9.31 23.58
N GLN A 536 16.53 9.64 24.83
CA GLN A 536 17.92 9.65 25.29
C GLN A 536 18.56 8.25 25.19
N ALA A 537 17.83 7.19 25.61
CA ALA A 537 18.33 5.83 25.52
C ALA A 537 18.66 5.40 24.09
N PHE A 538 17.83 5.79 23.10
CA PHE A 538 18.14 5.54 21.70
C PHE A 538 19.30 6.36 21.14
N GLN A 539 19.46 7.61 21.58
CA GLN A 539 20.61 8.44 21.23
C GLN A 539 21.92 7.86 21.79
N ASP A 540 21.87 7.35 23.03
CA ASP A 540 23.00 6.70 23.71
C ASP A 540 23.23 5.25 23.23
N LYS A 541 22.45 4.77 22.25
CA LYS A 541 22.50 3.40 21.70
C LYS A 541 22.34 2.31 22.76
N LEU A 542 21.55 2.56 23.81
CA LEU A 542 21.26 1.59 24.86
C LEU A 542 20.26 0.54 24.37
N ASP A 543 20.38 -0.68 24.88
CA ASP A 543 19.40 -1.73 24.68
C ASP A 543 18.13 -1.45 25.50
N ILE A 544 17.07 -1.01 24.83
CA ILE A 544 15.79 -0.63 25.48
C ILE A 544 15.19 -1.80 26.26
N HIS A 545 15.33 -3.04 25.77
CA HIS A 545 14.81 -4.20 26.47
C HIS A 545 15.63 -4.52 27.72
N ALA A 546 16.95 -4.35 27.66
CA ALA A 546 17.81 -4.49 28.82
C ALA A 546 17.58 -3.36 29.84
N MET A 547 17.38 -2.12 29.36
CA MET A 547 17.00 -0.99 30.22
C MET A 547 15.67 -1.26 30.93
N THR A 548 14.64 -1.65 30.20
CA THR A 548 13.34 -2.00 30.78
C THR A 548 13.47 -3.15 31.78
N ALA A 549 14.25 -4.18 31.44
CA ALA A 549 14.51 -5.31 32.33
C ALA A 549 15.18 -4.87 33.64
N SER A 550 16.18 -4.01 33.55
CA SER A 550 16.86 -3.43 34.73
C SER A 550 15.91 -2.66 35.64
N GLU A 551 15.05 -1.83 35.04
CA GLU A 551 14.10 -1.02 35.79
C GLU A 551 12.94 -1.85 36.36
N MET A 552 12.48 -2.85 35.65
CA MET A 552 11.35 -3.69 36.09
C MET A 552 11.76 -4.73 37.11
N PHE A 553 12.92 -5.37 36.92
CA PHE A 553 13.36 -6.51 37.72
C PHE A 553 14.56 -6.23 38.62
N GLY A 554 15.15 -5.01 38.54
CA GLY A 554 16.30 -4.59 39.39
C GLY A 554 17.61 -5.30 38.98
N VAL A 555 17.72 -5.86 37.76
CA VAL A 555 18.93 -6.53 37.29
C VAL A 555 19.82 -5.50 36.55
N PRO A 556 21.14 -5.45 36.82
CA PRO A 556 22.04 -4.55 36.11
C PRO A 556 22.02 -4.75 34.61
N ILE A 557 22.10 -3.65 33.83
CA ILE A 557 22.12 -3.72 32.35
C ILE A 557 23.33 -4.51 31.86
N LYS A 558 24.47 -4.31 32.52
CA LYS A 558 25.71 -5.07 32.25
C LYS A 558 25.48 -6.54 32.63
N ASP A 559 25.78 -7.43 31.71
CA ASP A 559 25.61 -8.89 31.86
C ASP A 559 24.13 -9.34 32.08
N MET A 560 23.19 -8.63 31.45
CA MET A 560 21.76 -8.93 31.51
C MET A 560 21.46 -10.37 31.05
N PRO A 561 20.82 -11.22 31.90
CA PRO A 561 20.42 -12.56 31.50
C PRO A 561 19.45 -12.52 30.32
N GLY A 562 19.69 -13.36 29.28
CA GLY A 562 18.91 -13.38 28.06
C GLY A 562 17.41 -13.65 28.31
N GLU A 563 17.08 -14.45 29.33
CA GLU A 563 15.69 -14.72 29.71
C GLU A 563 14.99 -13.48 30.26
N VAL A 564 15.66 -12.74 31.17
CA VAL A 564 15.13 -11.51 31.76
C VAL A 564 14.92 -10.44 30.70
N ARG A 565 15.88 -10.30 29.78
CA ARG A 565 15.76 -9.42 28.61
C ARG A 565 14.57 -9.83 27.71
N ARG A 566 14.35 -11.13 27.48
CA ARG A 566 13.24 -11.65 26.69
C ARG A 566 11.89 -11.36 27.34
N ARG A 567 11.78 -11.49 28.69
CA ARG A 567 10.58 -11.10 29.44
C ARG A 567 10.30 -9.60 29.31
N ALA A 568 11.31 -8.75 29.44
CA ALA A 568 11.16 -7.31 29.22
C ALA A 568 10.75 -6.96 27.78
N LYS A 569 11.25 -7.68 26.78
CA LYS A 569 10.81 -7.55 25.39
C LYS A 569 9.31 -7.87 25.25
N ALA A 570 8.84 -8.94 25.87
CA ALA A 570 7.43 -9.32 25.88
C ALA A 570 6.56 -8.27 26.60
N ILE A 571 7.04 -7.69 27.71
CA ILE A 571 6.37 -6.62 28.44
C ILE A 571 6.27 -5.35 27.58
N ASN A 572 7.38 -4.90 26.99
CA ASN A 572 7.41 -3.70 26.14
C ASN A 572 6.39 -3.80 25.01
N PHE A 573 6.47 -4.84 24.20
CA PHE A 573 5.56 -4.99 23.07
C PHE A 573 4.11 -5.28 23.52
N GLY A 574 3.94 -6.16 24.53
CA GLY A 574 2.63 -6.47 25.06
C GLY A 574 1.86 -5.23 25.55
N ILE A 575 2.51 -4.41 26.38
CA ILE A 575 1.86 -3.21 26.95
C ILE A 575 1.57 -2.17 25.88
N ILE A 576 2.53 -1.91 24.98
CA ILE A 576 2.35 -0.96 23.88
C ILE A 576 1.16 -1.37 22.98
N TYR A 577 1.00 -2.67 22.76
CA TYR A 577 -0.13 -3.20 22.00
C TYR A 577 -1.40 -3.42 22.83
N GLY A 578 -1.40 -2.91 24.06
CA GLY A 578 -2.58 -2.90 24.94
C GLY A 578 -2.96 -4.27 25.50
N ILE A 579 -1.97 -5.13 25.79
CA ILE A 579 -2.19 -6.42 26.41
C ILE A 579 -2.87 -6.25 27.77
N SER A 580 -3.83 -7.12 28.09
CA SER A 580 -4.42 -7.16 29.43
C SER A 580 -3.51 -7.89 30.40
N ALA A 581 -3.74 -7.68 31.73
CA ALA A 581 -3.03 -8.44 32.76
C ALA A 581 -3.20 -9.97 32.59
N PHE A 582 -4.35 -10.41 32.10
CA PHE A 582 -4.57 -11.82 31.76
C PHE A 582 -3.71 -12.28 30.58
N GLY A 583 -3.66 -11.50 29.50
CA GLY A 583 -2.83 -11.84 28.33
C GLY A 583 -1.33 -11.84 28.64
N LEU A 584 -0.88 -10.86 29.46
CA LEU A 584 0.53 -10.79 29.88
C LEU A 584 0.91 -11.93 30.82
N ALA A 585 0.00 -12.31 31.73
CA ALA A 585 0.17 -13.46 32.63
C ALA A 585 0.40 -14.75 31.84
N ASN A 586 -0.45 -15.01 30.84
CA ASN A 586 -0.31 -16.18 29.96
C ASN A 586 0.99 -16.14 29.15
N GLN A 587 1.34 -14.99 28.61
CA GLN A 587 2.56 -14.84 27.80
C GLN A 587 3.87 -15.07 28.58
N LEU A 588 3.87 -14.71 29.87
CA LEU A 588 5.05 -14.82 30.73
C LEU A 588 5.03 -16.05 31.65
N GLY A 589 3.93 -16.83 31.69
CA GLY A 589 3.77 -17.95 32.62
C GLY A 589 3.74 -17.52 34.09
N ILE A 590 3.13 -16.37 34.42
CA ILE A 590 3.10 -15.77 35.78
C ILE A 590 1.67 -15.54 36.27
N PRO A 591 1.43 -15.40 37.58
CA PRO A 591 0.13 -15.03 38.11
C PRO A 591 -0.40 -13.70 37.56
N ARG A 592 -1.73 -13.60 37.37
CA ARG A 592 -2.39 -12.39 36.84
C ARG A 592 -2.13 -11.14 37.68
N GLU A 593 -2.03 -11.29 39.01
CA GLU A 593 -1.74 -10.18 39.93
C GLU A 593 -0.32 -9.65 39.71
N GLU A 594 0.65 -10.52 39.48
CA GLU A 594 2.03 -10.16 39.17
C GLU A 594 2.10 -9.43 37.82
N ALA A 595 1.45 -9.96 36.78
CA ALA A 595 1.33 -9.31 35.49
C ALA A 595 0.68 -7.91 35.60
N GLY A 596 -0.35 -7.77 36.43
CA GLY A 596 -0.99 -6.49 36.74
C GLY A 596 -0.04 -5.51 37.42
N ALA A 597 0.79 -5.98 38.36
CA ALA A 597 1.81 -5.18 39.02
C ALA A 597 2.88 -4.71 38.04
N TYR A 598 3.31 -5.57 37.10
CA TYR A 598 4.26 -5.17 36.04
C TYR A 598 3.69 -4.08 35.12
N ILE A 599 2.43 -4.20 34.68
CA ILE A 599 1.75 -3.17 33.88
C ILE A 599 1.69 -1.84 34.63
N LYS A 600 1.34 -1.87 35.91
CA LYS A 600 1.27 -0.66 36.75
C LYS A 600 2.65 0.00 36.86
N LYS A 601 3.68 -0.76 37.23
CA LYS A 601 5.06 -0.28 37.37
C LYS A 601 5.61 0.29 36.06
N TYR A 602 5.28 -0.35 34.93
CA TYR A 602 5.66 0.12 33.60
C TYR A 602 5.10 1.50 33.30
N PHE A 603 3.81 1.73 33.55
CA PHE A 603 3.18 3.03 33.32
C PHE A 603 3.63 4.09 34.36
N GLU A 604 4.00 3.70 35.57
CA GLU A 604 4.62 4.61 36.53
C GLU A 604 5.99 5.09 36.06
N ARG A 605 6.75 4.19 35.41
CA ARG A 605 8.07 4.51 34.86
C ARG A 605 8.00 5.28 33.54
N PHE A 606 7.03 4.93 32.68
CA PHE A 606 6.82 5.54 31.38
C PHE A 606 5.42 6.17 31.26
N PRO A 607 5.14 7.23 32.03
CA PRO A 607 3.79 7.83 32.05
C PRO A 607 3.36 8.39 30.68
N GLY A 608 4.33 8.83 29.85
CA GLY A 608 4.09 9.30 28.49
C GLY A 608 3.45 8.23 27.58
N ILE A 609 3.75 6.94 27.80
CA ILE A 609 3.11 5.86 27.02
C ILE A 609 1.63 5.80 27.34
N ARG A 610 1.24 5.89 28.62
CA ARG A 610 -0.16 5.91 29.00
C ARG A 610 -0.90 7.12 28.45
N ALA A 611 -0.29 8.30 28.58
CA ALA A 611 -0.85 9.53 28.03
C ALA A 611 -1.05 9.44 26.51
N TYR A 612 -0.09 8.87 25.78
CA TYR A 612 -0.21 8.60 24.36
C TYR A 612 -1.38 7.67 24.02
N MET A 613 -1.55 6.57 24.78
CA MET A 613 -2.62 5.61 24.56
C MET A 613 -4.00 6.24 24.82
N ASP A 614 -4.13 7.02 25.89
CA ASP A 614 -5.38 7.70 26.27
C ASP A 614 -5.74 8.78 25.22
N ALA A 615 -4.80 9.64 24.86
CA ALA A 615 -4.97 10.67 23.84
C ALA A 615 -5.34 10.07 22.47
N THR A 616 -4.72 8.95 22.08
CA THR A 616 -5.00 8.28 20.81
C THR A 616 -6.42 7.70 20.80
N ARG A 617 -6.87 7.09 21.91
CA ARG A 617 -8.26 6.58 22.04
C ARG A 617 -9.27 7.71 21.96
N ASP A 618 -9.04 8.81 22.67
CA ASP A 618 -9.96 9.93 22.69
C ASP A 618 -10.05 10.61 21.33
N PHE A 619 -8.92 10.83 20.66
CA PHE A 619 -8.87 11.32 19.27
C PHE A 619 -9.66 10.40 18.33
N CYS A 620 -9.43 9.08 18.41
CA CYS A 620 -10.14 8.13 17.56
C CYS A 620 -11.64 8.08 17.84
N ARG A 621 -12.04 8.21 19.11
CA ARG A 621 -13.47 8.30 19.49
C ARG A 621 -14.12 9.58 18.94
N GLU A 622 -13.41 10.69 18.93
CA GLU A 622 -13.91 11.95 18.40
C GLU A 622 -14.03 11.93 16.86
N HIS A 623 -12.97 11.47 16.18
CA HIS A 623 -12.84 11.63 14.72
C HIS A 623 -13.17 10.35 13.92
N GLY A 624 -13.21 9.19 14.55
CA GLY A 624 -13.45 7.89 13.89
C GLY A 624 -12.23 7.31 13.16
N TYR A 625 -11.06 7.94 13.29
CA TYR A 625 -9.79 7.48 12.71
C TYR A 625 -8.60 7.91 13.57
N VAL A 626 -7.43 7.35 13.27
CA VAL A 626 -6.13 7.83 13.73
C VAL A 626 -5.24 8.16 12.54
N GLU A 627 -4.19 8.97 12.76
CA GLU A 627 -3.27 9.40 11.72
C GLU A 627 -1.83 8.94 12.02
N THR A 628 -1.12 8.53 10.96
CA THR A 628 0.33 8.34 11.00
C THR A 628 1.05 9.68 11.01
N ILE A 629 2.37 9.68 11.25
CA ILE A 629 3.20 10.89 11.17
C ILE A 629 3.25 11.53 9.77
N PHE A 630 2.83 10.80 8.73
CA PHE A 630 2.75 11.29 7.35
C PHE A 630 1.31 11.66 6.93
N GLY A 631 0.34 11.56 7.86
CA GLY A 631 -1.05 11.96 7.60
C GLY A 631 -1.93 10.87 6.97
N ARG A 632 -1.47 9.61 6.94
CA ARG A 632 -2.34 8.47 6.56
C ARG A 632 -3.43 8.29 7.60
N LYS A 633 -4.69 8.20 7.15
CA LYS A 633 -5.85 7.96 8.01
C LYS A 633 -6.20 6.47 8.07
N CYS A 634 -6.25 5.95 9.29
CA CYS A 634 -6.68 4.58 9.59
C CYS A 634 -8.02 4.65 10.30
N HIS A 635 -9.11 4.24 9.64
CA HIS A 635 -10.46 4.38 10.16
C HIS A 635 -10.89 3.21 11.06
N TYR A 636 -11.61 3.52 12.15
CA TYR A 636 -12.13 2.56 13.11
C TYR A 636 -13.62 2.87 13.41
N PRO A 637 -14.55 2.48 12.53
CA PRO A 637 -15.97 2.80 12.69
C PRO A 637 -16.58 2.25 13.99
N ASP A 638 -16.08 1.11 14.47
CA ASP A 638 -16.57 0.43 15.68
C ASP A 638 -15.87 0.88 16.98
N ILE A 639 -15.13 2.00 16.97
CA ILE A 639 -14.42 2.53 18.15
C ILE A 639 -15.38 2.87 19.31
N LYS A 640 -16.65 3.16 19.02
CA LYS A 640 -17.73 3.44 19.99
C LYS A 640 -18.72 2.28 20.14
N ALA A 641 -18.38 1.07 19.67
CA ALA A 641 -19.29 -0.08 19.75
C ALA A 641 -19.79 -0.31 21.19
N SER A 642 -21.06 -0.65 21.33
CA SER A 642 -21.67 -0.98 22.63
C SER A 642 -21.07 -2.25 23.22
N ASN A 643 -20.69 -3.22 22.38
CA ASN A 643 -20.01 -4.44 22.79
C ASN A 643 -18.59 -4.13 23.29
N PRO A 644 -18.26 -4.41 24.57
CA PRO A 644 -16.95 -4.10 25.15
C PRO A 644 -15.79 -4.79 24.45
N SER A 645 -15.98 -6.02 23.95
CA SER A 645 -14.93 -6.77 23.25
C SER A 645 -14.58 -6.13 21.90
N ILE A 646 -15.61 -5.74 21.12
CA ILE A 646 -15.41 -5.05 19.83
C ILE A 646 -14.77 -3.69 20.06
N ARG A 647 -15.26 -2.92 21.03
CA ARG A 647 -14.70 -1.61 21.38
C ARG A 647 -13.23 -1.72 21.80
N SER A 648 -12.92 -2.62 22.74
CA SER A 648 -11.54 -2.82 23.22
C SER A 648 -10.59 -3.29 22.11
N PHE A 649 -11.09 -4.11 21.18
CA PHE A 649 -10.31 -4.51 20.00
C PHE A 649 -9.97 -3.29 19.13
N ASN A 650 -10.97 -2.45 18.81
CA ASN A 650 -10.74 -1.25 17.99
C ASN A 650 -9.85 -0.22 18.69
N GLU A 651 -9.97 -0.06 20.02
CA GLU A 651 -9.10 0.81 20.81
C GLU A 651 -7.63 0.38 20.75
N ARG A 652 -7.35 -0.92 20.90
CA ARG A 652 -5.98 -1.45 20.74
C ARG A 652 -5.48 -1.30 19.31
N ALA A 653 -6.32 -1.63 18.33
CA ALA A 653 -5.98 -1.50 16.92
C ALA A 653 -5.64 -0.04 16.54
N ALA A 654 -6.40 0.93 17.04
CA ALA A 654 -6.16 2.36 16.82
C ALA A 654 -4.82 2.84 17.42
N ILE A 655 -4.48 2.41 18.64
CA ILE A 655 -3.21 2.72 19.29
C ILE A 655 -2.04 2.18 18.44
N ASN A 656 -2.15 0.93 17.99
CA ASN A 656 -1.11 0.27 17.21
C ASN A 656 -0.96 0.89 15.81
N ALA A 657 -2.07 1.33 15.20
CA ALA A 657 -2.06 1.85 13.84
C ALA A 657 -1.19 3.09 13.67
N ARG A 658 -1.08 3.95 14.67
CA ARG A 658 -0.19 5.11 14.58
C ARG A 658 1.29 4.70 14.48
N LEU A 659 1.69 3.66 15.20
CA LEU A 659 3.06 3.15 15.21
C LEU A 659 3.33 2.29 13.97
N GLN A 660 2.54 1.25 13.77
CA GLN A 660 2.67 0.34 12.63
C GLN A 660 2.50 1.06 11.30
N GLY A 661 1.53 1.97 11.21
CA GLY A 661 1.29 2.73 9.99
C GLY A 661 2.43 3.71 9.69
N SER A 662 2.98 4.37 10.71
CA SER A 662 4.14 5.25 10.53
C SER A 662 5.38 4.45 10.10
N ALA A 663 5.60 3.26 10.65
CA ALA A 663 6.66 2.35 10.22
C ALA A 663 6.46 1.89 8.76
N ALA A 664 5.22 1.53 8.40
CA ALA A 664 4.88 1.16 7.02
C ALA A 664 5.09 2.32 6.03
N ASP A 665 4.76 3.54 6.41
CA ASP A 665 5.00 4.73 5.58
C ASP A 665 6.50 5.02 5.41
N ILE A 666 7.31 4.79 6.45
CA ILE A 666 8.77 4.95 6.38
C ILE A 666 9.38 3.95 5.39
N ILE A 667 9.04 2.67 5.50
CA ILE A 667 9.61 1.66 4.58
C ILE A 667 9.13 1.87 3.14
N ARG A 668 7.87 2.32 2.93
CA ARG A 668 7.38 2.71 1.60
C ARG A 668 8.22 3.85 1.00
N ARG A 669 8.55 4.87 1.79
CA ARG A 669 9.43 5.97 1.34
C ARG A 669 10.83 5.49 1.01
N ALA A 670 11.38 4.58 1.81
CA ALA A 670 12.67 3.95 1.51
C ALA A 670 12.62 3.19 0.18
N MET A 671 11.59 2.36 -0.05
CA MET A 671 11.41 1.59 -1.29
C MET A 671 11.31 2.49 -2.53
N ILE A 672 10.54 3.58 -2.44
CA ILE A 672 10.33 4.52 -3.55
C ILE A 672 11.64 5.20 -3.97
N ARG A 673 12.52 5.54 -3.02
CA ARG A 673 13.79 6.22 -3.28
C ARG A 673 14.93 5.28 -3.65
N MET A 674 14.83 4.02 -3.27
CA MET A 674 15.95 3.08 -3.30
C MET A 674 16.53 2.90 -4.69
N GLU A 675 15.70 2.65 -5.69
CA GLU A 675 16.17 2.33 -7.03
C GLU A 675 16.85 3.54 -7.71
N ASP A 676 16.29 4.73 -7.55
CA ASP A 676 16.90 5.96 -8.11
C ASP A 676 18.25 6.25 -7.44
N THR A 677 18.33 6.09 -6.11
CA THR A 677 19.58 6.30 -5.37
C THR A 677 20.64 5.26 -5.76
N LEU A 678 20.27 3.98 -5.92
CA LEU A 678 21.20 2.96 -6.41
C LEU A 678 21.71 3.29 -7.80
N ALA A 679 20.84 3.74 -8.70
CA ALA A 679 21.21 4.15 -10.07
C ALA A 679 22.14 5.38 -10.08
N GLU A 680 21.88 6.40 -9.24
CA GLU A 680 22.75 7.57 -9.06
C GLU A 680 24.18 7.17 -8.63
N HIS A 681 24.28 6.15 -7.76
CA HIS A 681 25.55 5.58 -7.32
C HIS A 681 26.15 4.55 -8.31
N LYS A 682 25.50 4.31 -9.45
CA LYS A 682 25.89 3.32 -10.48
C LYS A 682 26.03 1.91 -9.90
N LEU A 683 25.09 1.51 -9.04
CA LEU A 683 25.02 0.19 -8.44
C LEU A 683 23.91 -0.62 -9.11
N SER A 684 24.19 -1.91 -9.33
CA SER A 684 23.28 -2.84 -10.03
C SER A 684 22.41 -3.66 -9.08
N ALA A 685 22.44 -3.36 -7.79
CA ALA A 685 21.64 -4.04 -6.79
C ALA A 685 20.14 -3.95 -7.10
N GLN A 686 19.43 -5.05 -6.88
CA GLN A 686 18.00 -5.17 -7.17
C GLN A 686 17.22 -5.48 -5.90
N MET A 687 16.21 -4.65 -5.58
CA MET A 687 15.27 -4.94 -4.51
C MET A 687 14.33 -6.07 -4.94
N LEU A 688 14.23 -7.13 -4.13
CA LEU A 688 13.46 -8.34 -4.44
C LEU A 688 12.21 -8.49 -3.59
N LEU A 689 12.35 -8.37 -2.26
CA LEU A 689 11.26 -8.60 -1.31
C LEU A 689 11.19 -7.51 -0.25
N GLN A 690 9.97 -7.32 0.25
CA GLN A 690 9.68 -6.58 1.47
C GLN A 690 8.99 -7.54 2.47
N VAL A 691 9.53 -7.68 3.67
CA VAL A 691 9.04 -8.57 4.72
C VAL A 691 8.98 -7.81 6.04
N HIS A 692 7.78 -7.43 6.48
CA HIS A 692 7.56 -6.61 7.69
C HIS A 692 8.30 -5.26 7.65
N ASP A 693 9.44 -5.15 8.31
CA ASP A 693 10.36 -4.00 8.41
C ASP A 693 11.72 -4.25 7.73
N GLU A 694 11.81 -5.32 6.95
CA GLU A 694 12.99 -5.79 6.23
C GLU A 694 12.85 -5.62 4.71
N LEU A 695 13.92 -5.23 4.03
CA LEU A 695 14.07 -5.25 2.57
C LEU A 695 15.16 -6.25 2.17
N ILE A 696 14.85 -7.09 1.17
CA ILE A 696 15.79 -8.08 0.63
C ILE A 696 16.23 -7.65 -0.76
N PHE A 697 17.54 -7.64 -0.98
CA PHE A 697 18.17 -7.28 -2.24
C PHE A 697 19.01 -8.44 -2.79
N GLU A 698 19.16 -8.46 -4.10
CA GLU A 698 20.18 -9.25 -4.80
C GLU A 698 21.25 -8.31 -5.31
N VAL A 699 22.50 -8.54 -4.92
CA VAL A 699 23.61 -7.61 -5.13
C VAL A 699 24.80 -8.35 -5.74
N PRO A 700 25.44 -7.87 -6.83
CA PRO A 700 26.66 -8.46 -7.35
C PRO A 700 27.76 -8.53 -6.28
N ASP A 701 28.54 -9.61 -6.28
CA ASP A 701 29.56 -9.87 -5.25
C ASP A 701 30.56 -8.72 -5.08
N ASP A 702 30.96 -8.09 -6.16
CA ASP A 702 31.93 -6.96 -6.20
C ASP A 702 31.33 -5.62 -5.81
N GLU A 703 30.00 -5.49 -5.77
CA GLU A 703 29.29 -4.26 -5.38
C GLU A 703 28.86 -4.27 -3.91
N VAL A 704 28.88 -5.40 -3.21
CA VAL A 704 28.33 -5.55 -1.85
C VAL A 704 28.86 -4.48 -0.89
N ALA A 705 30.18 -4.27 -0.83
CA ALA A 705 30.78 -3.33 0.10
C ALA A 705 30.37 -1.87 -0.15
N LYS A 706 30.04 -1.51 -1.40
CA LYS A 706 29.58 -0.17 -1.79
C LYS A 706 28.06 -0.02 -1.59
N THR A 707 27.32 -1.09 -1.78
CA THR A 707 25.85 -1.10 -1.75
C THR A 707 25.30 -1.05 -0.32
N LEU A 708 25.89 -1.77 0.61
CA LEU A 708 25.42 -1.81 2.01
C LEU A 708 25.25 -0.41 2.65
N PRO A 709 26.25 0.51 2.58
CA PRO A 709 26.08 1.84 3.15
C PRO A 709 25.00 2.67 2.48
N VAL A 710 24.81 2.50 1.16
CA VAL A 710 23.76 3.23 0.41
C VAL A 710 22.38 2.77 0.84
N ILE A 711 22.15 1.46 0.92
CA ILE A 711 20.88 0.89 1.40
C ILE A 711 20.58 1.39 2.82
N GLN A 712 21.56 1.29 3.73
CA GLN A 712 21.38 1.74 5.11
C GLN A 712 21.03 3.23 5.17
N HIS A 713 21.72 4.07 4.43
CA HIS A 713 21.48 5.51 4.39
C HIS A 713 20.08 5.85 3.87
N VAL A 714 19.66 5.26 2.74
CA VAL A 714 18.32 5.49 2.16
C VAL A 714 17.21 5.10 3.14
N MET A 715 17.38 3.97 3.83
CA MET A 715 16.39 3.50 4.81
C MET A 715 16.38 4.40 6.06
N GLN A 716 17.53 4.77 6.60
CA GLN A 716 17.63 5.63 7.79
C GLN A 716 17.07 7.03 7.53
N ASP A 717 17.31 7.59 6.35
CA ASP A 717 16.88 8.92 5.94
C ASP A 717 15.48 8.95 5.30
N ALA A 718 14.79 7.82 5.22
CA ALA A 718 13.50 7.73 4.58
C ALA A 718 12.43 8.72 5.09
N PRO A 719 12.36 9.08 6.38
CA PRO A 719 11.42 10.10 6.85
C PRO A 719 11.66 11.49 6.29
N PHE A 720 12.94 11.88 6.14
CA PHE A 720 13.32 13.21 5.68
C PHE A 720 13.03 13.43 4.18
N PRO A 721 12.70 14.64 3.71
CA PRO A 721 12.48 15.88 4.46
C PRO A 721 11.05 16.03 5.02
N ALA A 722 10.14 15.07 4.77
CA ALA A 722 8.72 15.20 5.14
C ALA A 722 8.53 15.23 6.67
N VAL A 723 9.31 14.44 7.39
CA VAL A 723 9.31 14.38 8.87
C VAL A 723 10.76 14.31 9.36
N SER A 724 11.10 15.19 10.31
CA SER A 724 12.38 15.14 11.01
C SER A 724 12.19 14.45 12.36
N LEU A 725 12.84 13.30 12.54
CA LEU A 725 12.77 12.54 13.79
C LEU A 725 13.92 12.93 14.71
N SER A 726 13.63 13.18 15.99
CA SER A 726 14.66 13.39 17.04
C SER A 726 15.31 12.07 17.46
N VAL A 727 14.60 10.94 17.24
CA VAL A 727 15.12 9.59 17.48
C VAL A 727 15.68 9.04 16.18
N PRO A 728 17.00 8.78 16.07
CA PRO A 728 17.59 8.28 14.84
C PRO A 728 17.08 6.86 14.52
N LEU A 729 16.75 6.61 13.25
CA LEU A 729 16.50 5.25 12.78
C LEU A 729 17.83 4.51 12.62
N GLN A 730 17.81 3.23 12.92
CA GLN A 730 18.96 2.34 12.74
C GLN A 730 18.55 1.19 11.82
N VAL A 731 19.43 0.87 10.88
CA VAL A 731 19.24 -0.23 9.94
C VAL A 731 20.42 -1.18 10.02
N ASP A 732 20.13 -2.43 10.32
CA ASP A 732 21.11 -3.50 10.30
C ASP A 732 21.08 -4.16 8.90
N ALA A 733 22.21 -4.18 8.20
CA ALA A 733 22.31 -4.74 6.87
C ALA A 733 23.46 -5.74 6.77
N ARG A 734 23.17 -6.92 6.22
CA ARG A 734 24.14 -8.01 6.06
C ARG A 734 23.98 -8.69 4.71
N ALA A 735 25.10 -9.13 4.14
CA ALA A 735 25.15 -9.88 2.90
C ALA A 735 25.55 -11.34 3.15
N ALA A 736 24.86 -12.28 2.50
CA ALA A 736 25.17 -13.70 2.58
C ALA A 736 24.71 -14.46 1.32
N ASN A 737 24.98 -15.78 1.28
CA ASN A 737 24.57 -16.61 0.14
C ASN A 737 23.08 -16.97 0.15
N ASN A 738 22.44 -16.91 1.31
CA ASN A 738 21.02 -17.22 1.50
C ASN A 738 20.39 -16.26 2.51
N TRP A 739 19.07 -16.27 2.56
CA TRP A 739 18.31 -15.32 3.39
C TRP A 739 18.53 -15.52 4.89
N ASP A 740 18.62 -16.77 5.39
CA ASP A 740 18.83 -17.03 6.83
C ASP A 740 20.16 -16.45 7.34
N GLU A 741 21.23 -16.59 6.55
CA GLU A 741 22.55 -16.07 6.91
C GLU A 741 22.67 -14.55 6.74
N ALA A 742 21.84 -13.95 5.88
CA ALA A 742 21.79 -12.51 5.66
C ALA A 742 20.98 -11.78 6.74
N HIS A 743 20.08 -12.44 7.45
CA HIS A 743 19.17 -11.89 8.49
C HIS A 743 19.78 -11.78 9.90
#